data_eabfab5aed8a7371ad87a2f24adebc96
#
_entry.id   eabfab5aed8a7371ad87a2f24adebc96
#
_cell.length_a   1.000
_cell.length_b   1.000
_cell.length_c   1.000
_cell.angle_alpha   90.00
_cell.angle_beta   90.00
_cell.angle_gamma   90.00
#
_symmetry.space_group_name_H-M   'P 1'
#
loop_
_entity.id
_entity.type
_entity.pdbx_description
1 polymer ?
#
loop_
_entity_poly.entity_id
_entity_poly.type
_entity_poly.pdbx_seq_one_letter_code
_entity_poly.pdbx_strand_id
1 'polypeptide(L)'
;MKRRYLVGSVGAAAAIALLPSLSATHTAVAADGDTTYGASFPYTRYEAERGRLDRAHVVSLDESQAVNDMLDSTAIEAGEQSYVELEGKGSSVSFTAEVPGNAIDLRFTLPDHKAGSIDIRVNGETVATFNLSSESAYQYVQKSKVFDEEKDKLAGEGPAHARFQFDEVHTLLNRQVNPGDTVSVVRTESEGYAYGIDFIELEQALPEIPRPDNSVSITDDDLTVTEEVEPGEFQTRPVYAWANDGKDDSEAFLAALKRASDEKKTLYIPRGTFEFDRQLVVRHSPNDNHQLTIQGAGIWYTNVFFRNPNKASGGIVLEHTSHDLQFRDFYMSTNLKSRYDEGANYKGFQGVTKNSQFVNLWIEHFECGFWMGDYVDEKYMQYTEHMLVDHSRIRNNFADGLNYSQGSRDSAVRNSNIRGNGDDGLASWSSHAQSKPGDPVQYVSNARHTDNIEFTHNTIELGWRAGGIGFFGGAGQKAENNLITGNFEGAGIRLNTVFGGHNFDWNLKLNKRASIQRNKIVRSGTQDDYYGGHRGAIDFQEMFGRIAGVDLYDNIIVRPFAEDIRSDFAFNAEEMKLRGMSIGNNPRRDWDGYEPQHLVVNYARVNGKVDRGIPEDANYSLYWWDGDRVNPVDGKTHRYWIPKADGVQINDGMEFSWEGNKKVYNFILGDEPQYLPTSTTRFLDDYTYQGEMARSFQNPSQPQTVIRFWSHK
;
A
#
# COMPACT_ATOMS: atom_id res chain seq x y z
N MET A 1 -2.71 49.26 47.93
CA MET A 1 -3.70 48.75 46.98
C MET A 1 -2.99 47.92 45.93
N LYS A 2 -3.00 46.59 46.04
CA LYS A 2 -2.41 45.66 45.10
C LYS A 2 -3.52 45.12 44.20
N ARG A 3 -3.50 45.43 42.92
CA ARG A 3 -4.36 44.76 41.91
C ARG A 3 -3.63 43.53 41.41
N ARG A 4 -4.24 42.37 41.62
CA ARG A 4 -3.86 41.09 40.97
C ARG A 4 -4.46 41.07 39.58
N TYR A 5 -3.62 40.82 38.58
CA TYR A 5 -4.08 40.43 37.25
C TYR A 5 -4.13 38.91 37.19
N LEU A 6 -5.32 38.37 36.94
CA LEU A 6 -5.52 36.99 36.52
C LEU A 6 -5.14 36.92 35.01
N VAL A 7 -4.14 36.11 34.68
CA VAL A 7 -3.87 35.71 33.32
C VAL A 7 -4.63 34.42 33.08
N GLY A 8 -5.72 34.51 32.33
CA GLY A 8 -6.43 33.34 31.82
C GLY A 8 -5.68 32.81 30.58
N SER A 9 -5.17 31.60 30.67
CA SER A 9 -4.67 30.85 29.53
C SER A 9 -5.87 30.40 28.70
N VAL A 10 -6.07 31.05 27.56
CA VAL A 10 -6.98 30.57 26.52
C VAL A 10 -6.18 29.52 25.71
N GLY A 11 -6.47 28.26 25.96
CA GLY A 11 -6.03 27.18 25.10
C GLY A 11 -6.78 27.30 23.77
N ALA A 12 -6.07 27.67 22.71
CA ALA A 12 -6.59 27.55 21.37
C ALA A 12 -6.60 26.06 20.98
N ALA A 13 -7.73 25.42 21.24
CA ALA A 13 -8.07 24.20 20.50
C ALA A 13 -8.35 24.65 19.06
N ALA A 14 -7.48 24.30 18.14
CA ALA A 14 -7.78 24.44 16.74
C ALA A 14 -8.94 23.49 16.41
N ALA A 15 -10.15 24.01 16.44
CA ALA A 15 -11.30 23.34 15.88
C ALA A 15 -11.06 23.26 14.38
N ILE A 16 -10.82 22.07 13.85
CA ILE A 16 -11.01 21.78 12.42
C ILE A 16 -12.45 22.18 12.16
N ALA A 17 -12.64 23.28 11.45
CA ALA A 17 -13.95 23.70 11.05
C ALA A 17 -14.58 22.57 10.25
N LEU A 18 -15.57 21.90 10.83
CA LEU A 18 -16.49 21.03 10.14
C LEU A 18 -17.20 21.92 9.11
N LEU A 19 -16.69 21.91 7.87
CA LEU A 19 -17.47 22.38 6.74
C LEU A 19 -18.77 21.57 6.74
N PRO A 20 -19.91 22.19 6.42
CA PRO A 20 -21.20 21.50 6.47
C PRO A 20 -21.10 20.25 5.61
N SER A 21 -21.25 19.11 6.24
CA SER A 21 -21.45 17.85 5.55
C SER A 21 -22.63 18.03 4.62
N LEU A 22 -22.40 18.04 3.32
CA LEU A 22 -23.44 17.73 2.36
C LEU A 22 -23.90 16.32 2.68
N SER A 23 -24.91 16.22 3.52
CA SER A 23 -25.62 14.99 3.78
C SER A 23 -26.38 14.59 2.52
N ALA A 24 -25.65 14.02 1.56
CA ALA A 24 -26.24 13.00 0.74
C ALA A 24 -26.47 11.82 1.69
N THR A 25 -27.71 11.58 2.04
CA THR A 25 -28.11 10.38 2.81
C THR A 25 -27.83 9.17 1.94
N HIS A 26 -26.60 8.72 1.94
CA HIS A 26 -26.23 7.42 1.42
C HIS A 26 -26.49 6.43 2.56
N THR A 27 -27.66 5.83 2.57
CA THR A 27 -27.88 4.58 3.26
C THR A 27 -27.12 3.50 2.48
N ALA A 28 -25.79 3.44 2.67
CA ALA A 28 -25.06 2.22 2.41
C ALA A 28 -25.57 1.20 3.42
N VAL A 29 -26.24 0.15 2.95
CA VAL A 29 -26.47 -1.05 3.75
C VAL A 29 -25.09 -1.64 3.97
N ALA A 30 -24.51 -1.37 5.14
CA ALA A 30 -23.31 -2.03 5.58
C ALA A 30 -23.64 -3.51 5.72
N ALA A 31 -22.93 -4.37 4.99
CA ALA A 31 -22.82 -5.76 5.38
C ALA A 31 -22.28 -5.79 6.81
N ASP A 32 -22.83 -6.65 7.66
CA ASP A 32 -22.43 -6.85 9.08
C ASP A 32 -21.00 -7.38 9.18
N GLY A 33 -20.02 -6.59 8.80
CA GLY A 33 -18.61 -6.79 9.03
C GLY A 33 -18.13 -5.81 10.09
N ASP A 34 -17.19 -6.23 10.90
CA ASP A 34 -16.56 -5.44 11.97
C ASP A 34 -16.13 -4.05 11.44
N THR A 35 -17.02 -3.07 11.54
CA THR A 35 -16.87 -1.71 11.00
C THR A 35 -15.84 -0.88 11.77
N THR A 36 -15.11 -1.49 12.70
CA THR A 36 -14.09 -0.85 13.53
C THR A 36 -12.79 -0.60 12.78
N TYR A 37 -12.51 -1.35 11.72
CA TYR A 37 -11.26 -1.31 10.96
C TYR A 37 -11.51 -1.17 9.47
N GLY A 38 -10.67 -0.35 8.82
CA GLY A 38 -10.71 -0.17 7.37
C GLY A 38 -11.77 0.79 6.87
N ALA A 39 -11.87 0.88 5.57
CA ALA A 39 -12.84 1.70 4.85
C ALA A 39 -14.08 0.88 4.49
N SER A 40 -15.23 1.53 4.45
CA SER A 40 -16.45 0.93 3.95
C SER A 40 -16.64 1.32 2.49
N PHE A 41 -16.69 0.32 1.60
CA PHE A 41 -16.94 0.51 0.17
C PHE A 41 -18.25 -0.14 -0.26
N PRO A 42 -18.88 0.37 -1.32
CA PRO A 42 -20.19 -0.13 -1.77
C PRO A 42 -20.12 -1.43 -2.57
N TYR A 43 -18.99 -2.10 -2.63
CA TYR A 43 -18.84 -3.38 -3.30
C TYR A 43 -18.89 -4.56 -2.34
N THR A 44 -19.30 -5.71 -2.87
CA THR A 44 -19.13 -7.01 -2.22
C THR A 44 -18.12 -7.81 -3.01
N ARG A 45 -17.07 -8.30 -2.33
CA ARG A 45 -16.04 -9.14 -2.92
C ARG A 45 -16.43 -10.61 -2.84
N TYR A 46 -16.16 -11.32 -3.93
CA TYR A 46 -16.33 -12.77 -4.05
C TYR A 46 -14.98 -13.36 -4.45
N GLU A 47 -14.31 -13.99 -3.49
CA GLU A 47 -13.04 -14.70 -3.71
C GLU A 47 -13.26 -15.90 -4.62
N ALA A 48 -12.40 -16.08 -5.63
CA ALA A 48 -12.62 -17.08 -6.68
C ALA A 48 -12.58 -18.51 -6.16
N GLU A 49 -11.72 -18.80 -5.20
CA GLU A 49 -11.60 -20.15 -4.62
C GLU A 49 -12.85 -20.59 -3.83
N ARG A 50 -13.72 -19.65 -3.49
CA ARG A 50 -15.03 -19.93 -2.85
C ARG A 50 -16.16 -20.10 -3.87
N GLY A 51 -15.88 -19.84 -5.15
CA GLY A 51 -16.82 -19.99 -6.23
C GLY A 51 -17.06 -21.45 -6.64
N ARG A 52 -18.09 -21.67 -7.44
CA ARG A 52 -18.32 -22.97 -8.09
C ARG A 52 -17.46 -23.06 -9.36
N LEU A 53 -16.59 -24.05 -9.41
CA LEU A 53 -15.62 -24.27 -10.49
C LEU A 53 -16.19 -25.20 -11.59
N ASP A 54 -15.92 -24.89 -12.85
CA ASP A 54 -16.11 -25.78 -13.99
C ASP A 54 -14.84 -25.79 -14.85
N ARG A 55 -14.15 -26.93 -14.90
CA ARG A 55 -12.83 -27.11 -15.55
C ARG A 55 -11.82 -26.04 -15.13
N ALA A 56 -11.74 -25.88 -13.82
CA ALA A 56 -10.87 -24.95 -13.16
C ALA A 56 -10.42 -25.54 -11.82
N HIS A 57 -9.33 -25.07 -11.28
CA HIS A 57 -8.82 -25.52 -9.98
C HIS A 57 -8.29 -24.37 -9.15
N VAL A 58 -8.23 -24.56 -7.83
CA VAL A 58 -7.68 -23.58 -6.89
C VAL A 58 -6.17 -23.76 -6.83
N VAL A 59 -5.46 -22.65 -6.90
CA VAL A 59 -4.02 -22.53 -6.59
C VAL A 59 -3.90 -21.77 -5.29
N SER A 60 -3.30 -22.39 -4.28
CA SER A 60 -3.10 -21.77 -2.96
C SER A 60 -1.63 -21.73 -2.59
N LEU A 61 -1.27 -20.76 -1.75
CA LEU A 61 0.06 -20.69 -1.18
C LEU A 61 0.34 -21.91 -0.32
N ASP A 62 1.47 -22.58 -0.58
CA ASP A 62 1.93 -23.69 0.25
C ASP A 62 2.65 -23.16 1.49
N GLU A 63 1.92 -23.02 2.58
CA GLU A 63 2.43 -22.53 3.86
C GLU A 63 3.37 -23.52 4.57
N SER A 64 3.54 -24.73 4.05
CA SER A 64 4.55 -25.67 4.56
C SER A 64 5.96 -25.37 4.08
N GLN A 65 6.10 -24.55 3.05
CA GLN A 65 7.40 -24.12 2.51
C GLN A 65 8.09 -23.09 3.42
N ALA A 66 9.38 -22.93 3.24
CA ALA A 66 10.10 -21.83 3.86
C ALA A 66 9.59 -20.49 3.32
N VAL A 67 9.62 -19.44 4.14
CA VAL A 67 9.07 -18.13 3.76
C VAL A 67 9.66 -17.59 2.46
N ASN A 68 10.96 -17.78 2.24
CA ASN A 68 11.60 -17.33 1.01
C ASN A 68 11.09 -18.08 -0.23
N ASP A 69 10.75 -19.35 -0.08
CA ASP A 69 10.21 -20.15 -1.18
C ASP A 69 8.76 -19.73 -1.48
N MET A 70 8.02 -19.24 -0.47
CA MET A 70 6.69 -18.66 -0.66
C MET A 70 6.71 -17.42 -1.52
N LEU A 71 7.79 -16.62 -1.45
CA LEU A 71 7.92 -15.39 -2.26
C LEU A 71 7.99 -15.66 -3.76
N ASP A 72 8.33 -16.88 -4.18
CA ASP A 72 8.34 -17.27 -5.59
C ASP A 72 6.97 -17.76 -6.10
N SER A 73 6.00 -17.90 -5.22
CA SER A 73 4.64 -18.33 -5.56
C SER A 73 3.78 -17.16 -6.02
N THR A 74 3.12 -17.26 -7.17
CA THR A 74 2.12 -16.29 -7.61
C THR A 74 0.98 -16.12 -6.59
N ALA A 75 0.61 -17.21 -5.91
CA ALA A 75 -0.47 -17.20 -4.91
C ALA A 75 -0.21 -16.27 -3.72
N ILE A 76 1.06 -15.87 -3.43
CA ILE A 76 1.34 -14.95 -2.34
C ILE A 76 0.75 -13.55 -2.59
N GLU A 77 0.62 -13.17 -3.86
CA GLU A 77 0.07 -11.89 -4.29
C GLU A 77 -1.46 -11.88 -4.39
N ALA A 78 -2.10 -13.06 -4.33
CA ALA A 78 -3.55 -13.19 -4.41
C ALA A 78 -4.24 -12.82 -3.10
N GLY A 79 -5.50 -12.44 -3.18
CA GLY A 79 -6.39 -12.30 -2.04
C GLY A 79 -6.44 -13.61 -1.26
N GLU A 80 -6.40 -13.55 0.06
CA GLU A 80 -6.34 -14.75 0.92
C GLU A 80 -5.26 -15.78 0.53
N GLN A 81 -4.27 -15.38 -0.30
CA GLN A 81 -3.19 -16.20 -0.86
C GLN A 81 -3.69 -17.41 -1.66
N SER A 82 -4.78 -17.22 -2.38
CA SER A 82 -5.38 -18.26 -3.24
C SER A 82 -6.03 -17.61 -4.45
N TYR A 83 -6.03 -18.29 -5.58
CA TYR A 83 -6.74 -17.89 -6.79
C TYR A 83 -7.19 -19.11 -7.59
N VAL A 84 -7.97 -18.93 -8.63
CA VAL A 84 -8.48 -20.02 -9.48
C VAL A 84 -7.86 -19.96 -10.86
N GLU A 85 -7.30 -21.05 -11.35
CA GLU A 85 -6.88 -21.20 -12.75
C GLU A 85 -7.98 -21.78 -13.63
N LEU A 86 -8.32 -21.03 -14.68
CA LEU A 86 -9.22 -21.46 -15.76
C LEU A 86 -8.42 -22.15 -16.87
N GLU A 87 -8.62 -23.45 -17.07
CA GLU A 87 -7.74 -24.30 -17.88
C GLU A 87 -7.93 -24.17 -19.39
N GLY A 88 -9.08 -23.71 -19.87
CA GLY A 88 -9.33 -23.59 -21.29
C GLY A 88 -10.65 -22.97 -21.65
N LYS A 89 -10.94 -22.86 -22.93
CA LYS A 89 -12.18 -22.25 -23.42
C LYS A 89 -13.42 -22.84 -22.78
N GLY A 90 -14.27 -21.96 -22.24
CA GLY A 90 -15.50 -22.28 -21.55
C GLY A 90 -15.31 -22.78 -20.11
N SER A 91 -14.08 -22.82 -19.57
CA SER A 91 -13.87 -22.99 -18.14
C SER A 91 -14.36 -21.75 -17.39
N SER A 92 -14.81 -21.93 -16.14
CA SER A 92 -15.44 -20.84 -15.40
C SER A 92 -15.36 -20.99 -13.90
N VAL A 93 -15.47 -19.84 -13.23
CA VAL A 93 -15.82 -19.74 -11.81
C VAL A 93 -17.14 -18.98 -11.69
N SER A 94 -18.02 -19.40 -10.80
CA SER A 94 -19.38 -18.82 -10.68
C SER A 94 -19.73 -18.56 -9.23
N PHE A 95 -20.44 -17.46 -9.00
CA PHE A 95 -20.86 -16.98 -7.69
C PHE A 95 -22.38 -16.78 -7.67
N THR A 96 -22.99 -16.91 -6.52
CA THR A 96 -24.38 -16.43 -6.32
C THR A 96 -24.31 -15.02 -5.76
N ALA A 97 -24.88 -14.07 -6.45
CA ALA A 97 -24.90 -12.67 -6.00
C ALA A 97 -25.71 -12.54 -4.69
N GLU A 98 -25.13 -11.93 -3.69
CA GLU A 98 -25.75 -11.66 -2.39
C GLU A 98 -26.35 -10.26 -2.32
N VAL A 99 -25.83 -9.36 -3.13
CA VAL A 99 -26.20 -7.95 -3.20
C VAL A 99 -26.57 -7.56 -4.63
N PRO A 100 -27.37 -6.50 -4.84
CA PRO A 100 -27.58 -5.97 -6.17
C PRO A 100 -26.32 -5.26 -6.68
N GLY A 101 -26.10 -5.29 -8.02
CA GLY A 101 -24.98 -4.59 -8.64
C GLY A 101 -25.15 -4.38 -10.13
N ASN A 102 -24.54 -3.34 -10.65
CA ASN A 102 -24.49 -3.02 -12.08
C ASN A 102 -23.10 -2.63 -12.55
N ALA A 103 -22.09 -2.83 -11.70
CA ALA A 103 -20.70 -2.60 -11.99
C ALA A 103 -19.87 -3.74 -11.41
N ILE A 104 -18.80 -4.11 -12.09
CA ILE A 104 -17.91 -5.20 -11.70
C ILE A 104 -16.47 -4.78 -11.86
N ASP A 105 -15.66 -5.14 -10.88
CA ASP A 105 -14.21 -5.15 -10.92
C ASP A 105 -13.73 -6.60 -10.82
N LEU A 106 -12.73 -6.97 -11.61
CA LEU A 106 -12.17 -8.30 -11.67
C LEU A 106 -10.67 -8.23 -11.51
N ARG A 107 -10.12 -8.93 -10.53
CA ARG A 107 -8.68 -9.12 -10.37
C ARG A 107 -8.24 -10.43 -10.99
N PHE A 108 -7.21 -10.40 -11.84
CA PHE A 108 -6.78 -11.52 -12.64
C PHE A 108 -5.25 -11.58 -12.79
N THR A 109 -4.74 -12.72 -13.22
CA THR A 109 -3.36 -12.89 -13.70
C THR A 109 -3.32 -13.69 -15.00
N LEU A 110 -2.43 -13.31 -15.89
CA LEU A 110 -2.04 -14.05 -17.08
C LEU A 110 -0.52 -14.24 -17.03
N PRO A 111 0.04 -15.25 -17.71
CA PRO A 111 1.48 -15.31 -17.86
C PRO A 111 2.02 -14.05 -18.55
N ASP A 112 3.26 -13.73 -18.27
CA ASP A 112 3.96 -12.58 -18.82
C ASP A 112 3.85 -12.51 -20.34
N HIS A 113 3.65 -11.29 -20.90
CA HIS A 113 3.42 -11.03 -22.34
C HIS A 113 2.22 -11.78 -22.96
N LYS A 114 1.20 -12.05 -22.17
CA LYS A 114 -0.02 -12.68 -22.66
C LYS A 114 -1.21 -11.75 -22.59
N ALA A 115 -2.14 -12.02 -23.49
CA ALA A 115 -3.44 -11.38 -23.53
C ALA A 115 -4.52 -12.46 -23.64
N GLY A 116 -5.74 -12.12 -23.32
CA GLY A 116 -6.84 -13.06 -23.38
C GLY A 116 -8.18 -12.36 -23.29
N SER A 117 -9.24 -13.15 -23.26
CA SER A 117 -10.59 -12.62 -23.14
C SER A 117 -11.47 -13.48 -22.24
N ILE A 118 -12.28 -12.82 -21.44
CA ILE A 118 -13.30 -13.44 -20.60
C ILE A 118 -14.66 -12.76 -20.74
N ASP A 119 -15.71 -13.53 -20.63
CA ASP A 119 -17.08 -13.04 -20.48
C ASP A 119 -17.47 -13.01 -19.02
N ILE A 120 -18.14 -11.95 -18.62
CA ILE A 120 -18.98 -11.92 -17.43
C ILE A 120 -20.39 -12.30 -17.84
N ARG A 121 -20.92 -13.35 -17.23
CA ARG A 121 -22.28 -13.83 -17.53
C ARG A 121 -23.16 -13.77 -16.29
N VAL A 122 -24.39 -13.34 -16.50
CA VAL A 122 -25.43 -13.36 -15.47
C VAL A 122 -26.53 -14.31 -15.91
N ASN A 123 -26.75 -15.38 -15.14
CA ASN A 123 -27.70 -16.44 -15.47
C ASN A 123 -27.47 -17.05 -16.87
N GLY A 124 -26.19 -17.13 -17.28
CA GLY A 124 -25.76 -17.68 -18.58
C GLY A 124 -25.71 -16.66 -19.73
N GLU A 125 -26.27 -15.48 -19.59
CA GLU A 125 -26.19 -14.41 -20.61
C GLU A 125 -24.97 -13.55 -20.43
N THR A 126 -24.20 -13.27 -21.47
CA THR A 126 -23.04 -12.37 -21.44
C THR A 126 -23.50 -10.92 -21.23
N VAL A 127 -23.01 -10.31 -20.17
CA VAL A 127 -23.33 -8.92 -19.77
C VAL A 127 -22.15 -7.97 -19.92
N ALA A 128 -20.93 -8.50 -19.98
CA ALA A 128 -19.71 -7.78 -20.31
C ALA A 128 -18.67 -8.75 -20.88
N THR A 129 -17.72 -8.23 -21.63
CA THR A 129 -16.53 -8.97 -22.08
C THR A 129 -15.31 -8.12 -21.77
N PHE A 130 -14.33 -8.71 -21.10
CA PHE A 130 -13.04 -8.09 -20.83
C PHE A 130 -11.97 -8.64 -21.78
N ASN A 131 -11.20 -7.73 -22.36
CA ASN A 131 -9.92 -8.05 -22.98
C ASN A 131 -8.86 -7.91 -21.88
N LEU A 132 -8.24 -9.01 -21.53
CA LEU A 132 -7.21 -9.07 -20.52
C LEU A 132 -5.82 -8.89 -21.13
N SER A 133 -4.92 -8.25 -20.43
CA SER A 133 -3.51 -8.11 -20.83
C SER A 133 -2.63 -8.14 -19.59
N SER A 134 -1.43 -8.71 -19.70
CA SER A 134 -0.39 -8.63 -18.68
C SER A 134 0.54 -7.41 -18.84
N GLU A 135 0.19 -6.45 -19.68
CA GLU A 135 1.06 -5.29 -19.98
C GLU A 135 1.34 -4.39 -18.78
N SER A 136 0.39 -4.29 -17.84
CA SER A 136 0.56 -3.52 -16.58
C SER A 136 1.03 -4.39 -15.42
N ALA A 137 1.31 -5.67 -15.64
CA ALA A 137 1.78 -6.61 -14.64
C ALA A 137 3.25 -7.00 -14.89
N TYR A 138 3.78 -7.91 -14.07
CA TYR A 138 5.15 -8.46 -14.19
C TYR A 138 6.24 -7.40 -14.08
N GLN A 139 6.23 -6.63 -13.01
CA GLN A 139 7.34 -5.73 -12.70
C GLN A 139 8.54 -6.54 -12.22
N TYR A 140 9.60 -6.55 -13.02
CA TYR A 140 10.85 -7.23 -12.67
C TYR A 140 11.66 -6.35 -11.73
N VAL A 141 11.64 -6.68 -10.44
CA VAL A 141 12.27 -5.89 -9.41
C VAL A 141 13.64 -6.48 -9.09
N GLN A 142 14.69 -5.75 -9.45
CA GLN A 142 16.05 -6.05 -8.99
C GLN A 142 16.64 -4.86 -8.26
N LYS A 143 17.41 -5.17 -7.23
CA LYS A 143 18.14 -4.18 -6.45
C LYS A 143 19.00 -3.32 -7.38
N SER A 144 18.70 -2.02 -7.45
CA SER A 144 19.47 -0.99 -8.15
C SER A 144 19.55 -1.07 -9.69
N LYS A 145 18.53 -1.55 -10.40
CA LYS A 145 18.60 -1.63 -11.86
C LYS A 145 17.38 -1.04 -12.56
N VAL A 146 17.65 -0.41 -13.67
CA VAL A 146 16.68 0.23 -14.55
C VAL A 146 16.02 -0.82 -15.44
N PHE A 147 14.73 -0.68 -15.68
CA PHE A 147 14.01 -1.52 -16.63
C PHE A 147 14.49 -1.26 -18.06
N ASP A 148 14.78 -2.32 -18.80
CA ASP A 148 15.19 -2.28 -20.20
C ASP A 148 13.99 -2.69 -21.07
N GLU A 149 13.27 -1.72 -21.59
CA GLU A 149 12.08 -1.96 -22.39
C GLU A 149 12.36 -2.76 -23.67
N GLU A 150 13.53 -2.59 -24.31
CA GLU A 150 13.86 -3.34 -25.53
C GLU A 150 14.00 -4.84 -25.25
N LYS A 151 14.43 -5.17 -24.03
CA LYS A 151 14.58 -6.56 -23.59
C LYS A 151 13.45 -7.03 -22.69
N ASP A 152 12.57 -6.10 -22.35
CA ASP A 152 11.43 -6.34 -21.47
C ASP A 152 11.82 -7.05 -20.16
N LYS A 153 12.87 -6.55 -19.55
CA LYS A 153 13.43 -7.04 -18.29
C LYS A 153 14.28 -5.97 -17.63
N LEU A 154 14.52 -6.13 -16.36
CA LEU A 154 15.49 -5.28 -15.68
C LEU A 154 16.88 -5.46 -16.30
N ALA A 155 17.52 -4.33 -16.65
CA ALA A 155 18.89 -4.33 -17.11
C ALA A 155 19.80 -4.83 -15.98
N GLY A 156 20.45 -5.97 -16.20
CA GLY A 156 21.43 -6.51 -15.26
C GLY A 156 21.56 -8.02 -15.21
N GLU A 157 22.56 -8.49 -14.49
CA GLU A 157 22.87 -9.91 -14.35
C GLU A 157 22.09 -10.55 -13.19
N GLY A 158 21.61 -11.75 -13.39
CA GLY A 158 20.92 -12.58 -12.41
C GLY A 158 19.42 -12.70 -12.61
N PRO A 159 18.79 -13.70 -12.01
CA PRO A 159 17.35 -13.88 -12.08
C PRO A 159 16.65 -12.71 -11.38
N ALA A 160 15.78 -12.03 -12.10
CA ALA A 160 14.86 -11.07 -11.51
C ALA A 160 13.57 -11.81 -11.11
N HIS A 161 13.08 -11.57 -9.91
CA HIS A 161 11.76 -12.04 -9.53
C HIS A 161 10.72 -11.04 -10.05
N ALA A 162 9.76 -11.53 -10.82
CA ALA A 162 8.62 -10.72 -11.22
C ALA A 162 7.67 -10.56 -10.01
N ARG A 163 7.24 -9.34 -9.77
CA ARG A 163 6.21 -8.99 -8.80
C ARG A 163 5.11 -8.22 -9.50
N PHE A 164 3.99 -8.04 -8.83
CA PHE A 164 2.83 -7.44 -9.42
C PHE A 164 2.33 -8.27 -10.61
N GLN A 165 2.03 -9.54 -10.32
CA GLN A 165 1.59 -10.49 -11.34
C GLN A 165 0.08 -10.42 -11.60
N PHE A 166 -0.67 -9.73 -10.76
CA PHE A 166 -2.10 -9.51 -10.91
C PHE A 166 -2.40 -8.08 -11.33
N ASP A 167 -3.42 -7.94 -12.18
CA ASP A 167 -3.97 -6.65 -12.58
C ASP A 167 -5.50 -6.66 -12.40
N GLU A 168 -6.15 -5.53 -12.59
CA GLU A 168 -7.59 -5.38 -12.46
C GLU A 168 -8.20 -4.80 -13.73
N VAL A 169 -9.43 -5.24 -14.03
CA VAL A 169 -10.26 -4.66 -15.08
C VAL A 169 -11.68 -4.47 -14.56
N HIS A 170 -12.28 -3.33 -14.88
CA HIS A 170 -13.58 -2.98 -14.37
C HIS A 170 -14.51 -2.38 -15.43
N THR A 171 -15.81 -2.53 -15.27
CA THR A 171 -16.80 -1.96 -16.19
C THR A 171 -18.18 -1.89 -15.56
N LEU A 172 -19.03 -1.03 -16.14
CA LEU A 172 -20.47 -1.10 -15.93
C LEU A 172 -21.05 -2.28 -16.71
N LEU A 173 -21.91 -3.04 -16.07
CA LEU A 173 -22.65 -4.13 -16.72
C LEU A 173 -23.82 -3.57 -17.54
N ASN A 174 -24.17 -4.25 -18.63
CA ASN A 174 -25.29 -3.85 -19.48
C ASN A 174 -26.67 -4.22 -18.88
N ARG A 175 -26.67 -4.84 -17.68
CA ARG A 175 -27.89 -5.18 -16.93
C ARG A 175 -27.65 -5.16 -15.42
N GLN A 176 -28.73 -5.04 -14.67
CA GLN A 176 -28.72 -5.19 -13.23
C GLN A 176 -28.54 -6.65 -12.83
N VAL A 177 -27.64 -6.91 -11.91
CA VAL A 177 -27.51 -8.15 -11.15
C VAL A 177 -28.37 -8.02 -9.89
N ASN A 178 -29.11 -9.04 -9.55
CA ASN A 178 -29.95 -9.07 -8.34
C ASN A 178 -29.49 -10.18 -7.40
N PRO A 179 -29.78 -10.08 -6.10
CA PRO A 179 -29.52 -11.19 -5.17
C PRO A 179 -30.14 -12.49 -5.65
N GLY A 180 -29.37 -13.56 -5.66
CA GLY A 180 -29.75 -14.88 -6.17
C GLY A 180 -29.36 -15.13 -7.63
N ASP A 181 -28.99 -14.10 -8.41
CA ASP A 181 -28.46 -14.32 -9.75
C ASP A 181 -27.10 -15.03 -9.69
N THR A 182 -26.83 -15.85 -10.71
CA THR A 182 -25.51 -16.48 -10.88
C THR A 182 -24.64 -15.58 -11.74
N VAL A 183 -23.53 -15.09 -11.17
CA VAL A 183 -22.49 -14.35 -11.88
C VAL A 183 -21.35 -15.29 -12.20
N SER A 184 -20.95 -15.40 -13.46
CA SER A 184 -19.89 -16.31 -13.90
C SER A 184 -18.81 -15.55 -14.65
N VAL A 185 -17.55 -15.84 -14.33
CA VAL A 185 -16.37 -15.45 -15.09
C VAL A 185 -16.03 -16.62 -16.00
N VAL A 186 -16.10 -16.43 -17.31
CA VAL A 186 -16.01 -17.51 -18.30
C VAL A 186 -14.91 -17.20 -19.30
N ARG A 187 -13.93 -18.08 -19.41
CA ARG A 187 -12.88 -17.97 -20.43
C ARG A 187 -13.42 -18.19 -21.83
N THR A 188 -13.12 -17.26 -22.75
CA THR A 188 -13.67 -17.31 -24.13
C THR A 188 -12.72 -17.89 -25.17
N GLU A 189 -11.42 -17.95 -24.88
CA GLU A 189 -10.36 -18.32 -25.82
C GLU A 189 -9.63 -19.61 -25.45
N SER A 190 -8.88 -20.18 -26.40
CA SER A 190 -8.30 -21.54 -26.32
C SER A 190 -6.79 -21.55 -26.25
N GLU A 191 -6.14 -20.46 -25.81
CA GLU A 191 -4.68 -20.40 -25.69
C GLU A 191 -4.14 -21.49 -24.77
N GLY A 192 -2.90 -21.87 -24.97
CA GLY A 192 -2.26 -22.97 -24.24
C GLY A 192 -1.72 -22.60 -22.86
N TYR A 193 -2.26 -21.57 -22.20
CA TYR A 193 -1.89 -21.15 -20.84
C TYR A 193 -3.14 -20.87 -19.99
N ALA A 194 -3.02 -20.99 -18.68
CA ALA A 194 -4.11 -20.75 -17.76
C ALA A 194 -4.39 -19.24 -17.58
N TYR A 195 -5.62 -18.89 -17.19
CA TYR A 195 -6.00 -17.58 -16.72
C TYR A 195 -6.26 -17.69 -15.22
N GLY A 196 -5.56 -16.91 -14.42
CA GLY A 196 -5.81 -16.83 -12.98
C GLY A 196 -6.88 -15.80 -12.69
N ILE A 197 -7.85 -16.18 -11.87
CA ILE A 197 -8.91 -15.30 -11.35
C ILE A 197 -8.77 -15.27 -9.82
N ASP A 198 -8.55 -14.08 -9.29
CA ASP A 198 -8.40 -13.87 -7.85
C ASP A 198 -9.76 -13.61 -7.20
N PHE A 199 -10.42 -12.53 -7.56
CA PHE A 199 -11.76 -12.20 -7.07
C PHE A 199 -12.54 -11.36 -8.09
N ILE A 200 -13.83 -11.22 -7.83
CA ILE A 200 -14.66 -10.15 -8.38
C ILE A 200 -15.20 -9.27 -7.26
N GLU A 201 -15.35 -7.97 -7.55
CA GLU A 201 -16.09 -7.05 -6.71
C GLU A 201 -17.34 -6.58 -7.46
N LEU A 202 -18.51 -6.88 -6.91
CA LEU A 202 -19.80 -6.47 -7.45
C LEU A 202 -20.27 -5.22 -6.70
N GLU A 203 -20.63 -4.18 -7.43
CA GLU A 203 -21.01 -2.89 -6.88
C GLU A 203 -22.30 -2.38 -7.54
N GLN A 204 -23.11 -1.72 -6.73
CA GLN A 204 -24.20 -0.88 -7.25
C GLN A 204 -23.61 0.52 -7.51
N ALA A 205 -23.14 0.77 -8.74
CA ALA A 205 -22.67 2.08 -9.14
C ALA A 205 -23.75 3.13 -8.95
N LEU A 206 -23.39 4.28 -8.41
CA LEU A 206 -24.27 5.43 -8.32
C LEU A 206 -24.66 5.90 -9.73
N PRO A 207 -25.81 6.55 -9.89
CA PRO A 207 -26.17 7.16 -11.17
C PRO A 207 -25.11 8.16 -11.65
N GLU A 208 -25.01 8.28 -12.98
CA GLU A 208 -24.16 9.29 -13.60
C GLU A 208 -24.49 10.70 -13.05
N ILE A 209 -23.46 11.43 -12.65
CA ILE A 209 -23.60 12.79 -12.14
C ILE A 209 -23.80 13.73 -13.32
N PRO A 210 -24.95 14.43 -13.41
CA PRO A 210 -25.18 15.33 -14.50
C PRO A 210 -24.31 16.57 -14.41
N ARG A 211 -24.08 17.22 -15.55
CA ARG A 211 -23.34 18.47 -15.61
C ARG A 211 -23.97 19.52 -14.67
N PRO A 212 -23.22 20.12 -13.74
CA PRO A 212 -23.71 21.18 -12.88
C PRO A 212 -24.13 22.44 -13.67
N ASP A 213 -25.19 23.13 -13.27
CA ASP A 213 -25.67 24.36 -13.95
C ASP A 213 -24.57 25.44 -14.00
N ASN A 214 -23.79 25.60 -12.91
CA ASN A 214 -22.69 26.56 -12.84
C ASN A 214 -21.35 25.88 -13.16
N SER A 215 -21.18 25.44 -14.40
CA SER A 215 -19.97 24.73 -14.84
C SER A 215 -19.50 25.17 -16.22
N VAL A 216 -18.22 24.90 -16.48
CA VAL A 216 -17.58 24.87 -17.81
C VAL A 216 -17.27 23.41 -18.09
N SER A 217 -17.66 22.89 -19.24
CA SER A 217 -17.29 21.53 -19.66
C SER A 217 -16.05 21.56 -20.55
N ILE A 218 -15.21 20.52 -20.47
CA ILE A 218 -14.12 20.35 -21.41
C ILE A 218 -14.61 20.15 -22.85
N THR A 219 -15.90 19.83 -23.03
CA THR A 219 -16.55 19.61 -24.33
C THR A 219 -17.35 20.81 -24.80
N ASP A 220 -17.24 21.98 -24.18
CA ASP A 220 -17.92 23.20 -24.64
C ASP A 220 -17.34 23.62 -25.99
N ASP A 221 -18.20 23.95 -26.94
CA ASP A 221 -17.84 24.25 -28.33
C ASP A 221 -17.25 25.66 -28.54
N ASP A 222 -17.33 26.51 -27.53
CA ASP A 222 -16.82 27.86 -27.53
C ASP A 222 -15.48 28.03 -26.77
N LEU A 223 -14.81 26.93 -26.45
CA LEU A 223 -13.48 26.96 -25.85
C LEU A 223 -12.44 27.45 -26.86
N THR A 224 -11.53 28.31 -26.39
CA THR A 224 -10.46 28.85 -27.22
C THR A 224 -9.13 28.92 -26.47
N VAL A 225 -8.06 28.83 -27.22
CA VAL A 225 -6.68 29.10 -26.75
C VAL A 225 -6.11 30.28 -27.51
N THR A 226 -5.39 31.12 -26.79
CA THR A 226 -4.65 32.24 -27.40
C THR A 226 -3.14 31.98 -27.29
N GLU A 227 -2.47 31.92 -28.41
CA GLU A 227 -1.06 31.63 -28.52
C GLU A 227 -0.31 32.86 -29.11
N GLU A 228 0.90 33.10 -28.64
CA GLU A 228 1.80 34.06 -29.22
C GLU A 228 2.48 33.37 -30.43
N VAL A 229 2.16 33.82 -31.64
CA VAL A 229 2.70 33.24 -32.91
C VAL A 229 3.98 33.93 -33.35
N GLU A 230 4.13 35.21 -33.05
CA GLU A 230 5.37 36.01 -33.17
C GLU A 230 5.46 36.97 -31.96
N PRO A 231 6.63 37.46 -31.61
CA PRO A 231 6.77 38.36 -30.46
C PRO A 231 5.79 39.55 -30.50
N GLY A 232 4.81 39.52 -29.60
CA GLY A 232 3.73 40.51 -29.50
C GLY A 232 2.52 40.28 -30.43
N GLU A 233 2.53 39.22 -31.24
CA GLU A 233 1.38 38.83 -32.07
C GLU A 233 0.69 37.61 -31.51
N PHE A 234 -0.60 37.75 -31.19
CA PHE A 234 -1.41 36.72 -30.59
C PHE A 234 -2.49 36.24 -31.55
N GLN A 235 -2.65 34.94 -31.66
CA GLN A 235 -3.73 34.28 -32.39
C GLN A 235 -4.61 33.50 -31.46
N THR A 236 -5.93 33.65 -31.61
CA THR A 236 -6.95 32.87 -30.87
C THR A 236 -7.56 31.86 -31.83
N ARG A 237 -7.57 30.61 -31.41
CA ARG A 237 -8.20 29.51 -32.13
C ARG A 237 -9.12 28.66 -31.25
N PRO A 238 -10.16 28.01 -31.79
CA PRO A 238 -10.98 27.07 -31.05
C PRO A 238 -10.21 25.82 -30.69
N VAL A 239 -10.57 25.20 -29.56
CA VAL A 239 -10.09 23.88 -29.13
C VAL A 239 -11.28 23.04 -28.73
N TYR A 240 -11.17 21.74 -28.92
CA TYR A 240 -12.24 20.79 -28.73
C TYR A 240 -11.76 19.53 -28.03
N ALA A 241 -12.58 18.95 -27.18
CA ALA A 241 -12.42 17.63 -26.60
C ALA A 241 -13.59 16.72 -27.00
N TRP A 242 -13.29 15.49 -27.34
CA TRP A 242 -14.28 14.51 -27.76
C TRP A 242 -14.04 13.17 -27.05
N ALA A 243 -15.01 12.73 -26.28
CA ALA A 243 -14.91 11.45 -25.61
C ALA A 243 -14.70 10.28 -26.57
N ASN A 244 -13.76 9.38 -26.27
CA ASN A 244 -13.51 8.12 -26.98
C ASN A 244 -13.08 8.27 -28.46
N ASP A 245 -12.45 9.37 -28.85
CA ASP A 245 -11.99 9.60 -30.23
C ASP A 245 -10.51 9.31 -30.45
N GLY A 246 -9.77 8.96 -29.41
CA GLY A 246 -8.37 8.60 -29.44
C GLY A 246 -7.42 9.78 -29.71
N LYS A 247 -7.87 11.03 -29.48
CA LYS A 247 -7.05 12.22 -29.69
C LYS A 247 -6.72 12.93 -28.39
N ASP A 248 -5.72 13.82 -28.46
CA ASP A 248 -5.26 14.63 -27.32
C ASP A 248 -6.28 15.74 -26.99
N ASP A 249 -6.85 15.68 -25.79
CA ASP A 249 -7.79 16.64 -25.24
C ASP A 249 -7.13 17.70 -24.35
N SER A 250 -5.79 17.70 -24.24
CA SER A 250 -5.05 18.52 -23.26
C SER A 250 -5.32 20.02 -23.40
N GLU A 251 -5.41 20.54 -24.62
CA GLU A 251 -5.66 21.97 -24.82
C GLU A 251 -7.06 22.38 -24.42
N ALA A 252 -8.07 21.59 -24.75
CA ALA A 252 -9.45 21.87 -24.36
C ALA A 252 -9.63 21.79 -22.85
N PHE A 253 -8.98 20.81 -22.19
CA PHE A 253 -8.97 20.74 -20.73
C PHE A 253 -8.38 21.99 -20.08
N LEU A 254 -7.19 22.43 -20.54
CA LEU A 254 -6.53 23.61 -19.99
C LEU A 254 -7.28 24.92 -20.28
N ALA A 255 -7.92 25.04 -21.45
CA ALA A 255 -8.78 26.18 -21.79
C ALA A 255 -10.03 26.20 -20.89
N ALA A 256 -10.68 25.05 -20.71
CA ALA A 256 -11.83 24.92 -19.82
C ALA A 256 -11.46 25.17 -18.34
N LEU A 257 -10.32 24.68 -17.89
CA LEU A 257 -9.81 24.90 -16.54
C LEU A 257 -9.61 26.39 -16.27
N LYS A 258 -8.93 27.07 -17.20
CA LYS A 258 -8.71 28.50 -17.09
C LYS A 258 -10.04 29.28 -17.04
N ARG A 259 -10.98 28.98 -17.94
CA ARG A 259 -12.28 29.60 -17.97
C ARG A 259 -13.09 29.32 -16.71
N ALA A 260 -13.08 28.09 -16.20
CA ALA A 260 -13.76 27.74 -14.97
C ALA A 260 -13.20 28.52 -13.76
N SER A 261 -11.87 28.67 -13.68
CA SER A 261 -11.24 29.49 -12.66
C SER A 261 -11.61 30.97 -12.78
N ASP A 262 -11.49 31.56 -13.97
CA ASP A 262 -11.81 32.98 -14.20
C ASP A 262 -13.30 33.31 -13.91
N GLU A 263 -14.20 32.41 -14.27
CA GLU A 263 -15.65 32.57 -14.10
C GLU A 263 -16.20 32.05 -12.76
N LYS A 264 -15.33 31.49 -11.91
CA LYS A 264 -15.67 30.87 -10.61
C LYS A 264 -16.73 29.78 -10.74
N LYS A 265 -16.49 28.89 -11.69
CA LYS A 265 -17.35 27.74 -12.02
C LYS A 265 -16.66 26.42 -11.76
N THR A 266 -17.43 25.36 -11.71
CA THR A 266 -16.91 23.99 -11.72
C THR A 266 -16.39 23.64 -13.11
N LEU A 267 -15.19 23.06 -13.21
CA LEU A 267 -14.76 22.35 -14.42
C LEU A 267 -15.43 20.97 -14.42
N TYR A 268 -16.19 20.66 -15.45
CA TYR A 268 -16.89 19.39 -15.59
C TYR A 268 -16.30 18.55 -16.71
N ILE A 269 -16.03 17.28 -16.40
CA ILE A 269 -15.57 16.26 -17.34
C ILE A 269 -16.71 15.26 -17.55
N PRO A 270 -17.35 15.23 -18.72
CA PRO A 270 -18.50 14.35 -18.94
C PRO A 270 -18.10 12.87 -18.99
N ARG A 271 -19.10 12.03 -19.20
CA ARG A 271 -18.92 10.60 -19.44
C ARG A 271 -18.08 10.35 -20.68
N GLY A 272 -17.15 9.39 -20.58
CA GLY A 272 -16.29 8.89 -21.65
C GLY A 272 -14.82 8.89 -21.25
N THR A 273 -13.97 8.40 -22.14
CA THR A 273 -12.51 8.46 -21.99
C THR A 273 -12.02 9.70 -22.74
N PHE A 274 -11.31 10.55 -22.03
CA PHE A 274 -10.60 11.71 -22.55
C PHE A 274 -9.09 11.44 -22.46
N GLU A 275 -8.37 11.66 -23.54
CA GLU A 275 -6.98 11.26 -23.68
C GLU A 275 -6.03 12.46 -23.60
N PHE A 276 -4.93 12.29 -22.87
CA PHE A 276 -3.96 13.36 -22.62
C PHE A 276 -2.55 12.88 -22.96
N ASP A 277 -1.87 13.63 -23.83
CA ASP A 277 -0.53 13.31 -24.32
C ASP A 277 0.58 14.01 -23.51
N ARG A 278 0.23 14.73 -22.46
CA ARG A 278 1.15 15.53 -21.62
C ARG A 278 0.62 15.71 -20.20
N GLN A 279 1.48 16.21 -19.34
CA GLN A 279 1.06 16.61 -18.01
C GLN A 279 0.10 17.81 -18.07
N LEU A 280 -0.94 17.74 -17.22
CA LEU A 280 -1.88 18.84 -17.03
C LEU A 280 -1.45 19.67 -15.83
N VAL A 281 -1.05 20.91 -16.08
CA VAL A 281 -0.58 21.82 -15.02
C VAL A 281 -1.76 22.62 -14.49
N VAL A 282 -2.08 22.41 -13.20
CA VAL A 282 -3.15 23.14 -12.51
C VAL A 282 -2.54 24.23 -11.64
N ARG A 283 -2.97 25.47 -11.90
CA ARG A 283 -2.62 26.64 -11.13
C ARG A 283 -3.89 27.28 -10.59
N HIS A 284 -3.96 27.44 -9.30
CA HIS A 284 -5.04 28.16 -8.65
C HIS A 284 -4.49 28.92 -7.46
N SER A 285 -4.38 30.23 -7.60
CA SER A 285 -3.70 31.10 -6.66
C SER A 285 -4.58 31.42 -5.44
N PRO A 286 -4.01 31.61 -4.25
CA PRO A 286 -4.75 32.16 -3.10
C PRO A 286 -5.47 33.47 -3.38
N ASN A 287 -5.05 34.23 -4.42
CA ASN A 287 -5.69 35.47 -4.82
C ASN A 287 -7.03 35.28 -5.55
N ASP A 288 -7.31 34.05 -6.01
CA ASP A 288 -8.55 33.75 -6.74
C ASP A 288 -9.79 33.73 -5.81
N ASN A 289 -9.57 33.60 -4.49
CA ASN A 289 -10.57 33.74 -3.44
C ASN A 289 -11.85 32.89 -3.64
N HIS A 290 -11.73 31.68 -4.20
CA HIS A 290 -12.79 30.71 -4.32
C HIS A 290 -12.22 29.30 -4.42
N GLN A 291 -13.03 28.29 -4.17
CA GLN A 291 -12.65 26.91 -4.43
C GLN A 291 -12.86 26.58 -5.91
N LEU A 292 -11.85 26.01 -6.56
CA LEU A 292 -11.95 25.49 -7.91
C LEU A 292 -12.23 23.99 -7.86
N THR A 293 -13.39 23.59 -8.33
CA THR A 293 -13.81 22.18 -8.39
C THR A 293 -13.60 21.62 -9.79
N ILE A 294 -12.93 20.49 -9.87
CA ILE A 294 -12.78 19.65 -11.06
C ILE A 294 -13.57 18.36 -10.80
N GLN A 295 -14.63 18.17 -11.55
CA GLN A 295 -15.61 17.09 -11.30
C GLN A 295 -15.88 16.27 -12.54
N GLY A 296 -15.82 14.93 -12.39
CA GLY A 296 -16.29 13.99 -13.41
C GLY A 296 -17.75 13.61 -13.27
N ALA A 297 -18.23 12.81 -14.20
CA ALA A 297 -19.57 12.22 -14.16
C ALA A 297 -19.68 11.01 -13.19
N GLY A 298 -18.61 10.65 -12.55
CA GLY A 298 -18.49 9.51 -11.63
C GLY A 298 -17.35 8.57 -12.01
N ILE A 299 -16.82 7.83 -11.03
CA ILE A 299 -15.65 6.92 -11.22
C ILE A 299 -15.92 5.78 -12.20
N TRP A 300 -17.17 5.46 -12.48
CA TRP A 300 -17.60 4.46 -13.44
C TRP A 300 -17.91 5.04 -14.82
N TYR A 301 -17.88 6.37 -14.98
CA TYR A 301 -18.36 7.05 -16.17
C TYR A 301 -17.29 7.90 -16.86
N THR A 302 -16.47 8.60 -16.11
CA THR A 302 -15.42 9.48 -16.64
C THR A 302 -14.05 8.84 -16.47
N ASN A 303 -13.30 8.69 -17.56
CA ASN A 303 -11.89 8.27 -17.53
C ASN A 303 -11.00 9.40 -18.06
N VAL A 304 -10.10 9.87 -17.21
CA VAL A 304 -9.01 10.80 -17.53
C VAL A 304 -7.76 9.97 -17.83
N PHE A 305 -7.52 9.69 -19.12
CA PHE A 305 -6.53 8.73 -19.55
C PHE A 305 -5.27 9.40 -20.07
N PHE A 306 -4.15 9.17 -19.42
CA PHE A 306 -2.85 9.67 -19.84
C PHE A 306 -2.14 8.64 -20.72
N ARG A 307 -1.98 8.96 -21.97
CA ARG A 307 -1.16 8.14 -22.89
C ARG A 307 0.32 8.45 -22.66
N ASN A 308 1.16 7.47 -22.94
CA ASN A 308 2.61 7.66 -22.96
C ASN A 308 3.15 7.60 -24.42
N PRO A 309 2.83 8.59 -25.25
CA PRO A 309 3.36 8.64 -26.59
C PRO A 309 4.82 9.09 -26.53
N ASN A 310 5.73 8.24 -27.02
CA ASN A 310 7.15 8.58 -27.09
C ASN A 310 7.78 8.97 -25.73
N LYS A 311 7.34 8.34 -24.64
CA LYS A 311 7.83 8.59 -23.28
C LYS A 311 7.56 10.02 -22.77
N ALA A 312 6.48 10.62 -23.21
CA ALA A 312 6.02 11.88 -22.64
C ALA A 312 5.56 11.71 -21.19
N SER A 313 5.78 12.73 -20.36
CA SER A 313 5.27 12.74 -18.99
C SER A 313 3.76 12.96 -18.95
N GLY A 314 3.08 12.37 -17.94
CA GLY A 314 1.62 12.45 -17.76
C GLY A 314 1.21 12.78 -16.32
N GLY A 315 -0.10 12.76 -16.07
CA GLY A 315 -0.70 13.09 -14.79
C GLY A 315 -0.94 14.59 -14.57
N ILE A 316 -1.41 14.93 -13.37
CA ILE A 316 -1.76 16.30 -12.98
C ILE A 316 -0.68 16.88 -12.07
N VAL A 317 -0.14 18.02 -12.48
CA VAL A 317 0.86 18.79 -11.71
C VAL A 317 0.15 19.93 -10.98
N LEU A 318 0.25 19.91 -9.65
CA LEU A 318 -0.21 20.99 -8.79
C LEU A 318 0.97 21.94 -8.57
N GLU A 319 0.92 23.10 -9.19
CA GLU A 319 2.02 24.06 -8.99
C GLU A 319 2.09 24.53 -7.56
N HIS A 320 3.30 24.88 -7.11
CA HIS A 320 3.63 25.21 -5.71
C HIS A 320 2.83 26.36 -5.09
N THR A 321 2.02 27.05 -5.88
CA THR A 321 1.07 28.07 -5.38
C THR A 321 -0.38 27.60 -5.39
N SER A 322 -0.63 26.35 -5.77
CA SER A 322 -2.00 25.81 -5.86
C SER A 322 -2.70 25.77 -4.52
N HIS A 323 -3.97 26.16 -4.49
CA HIS A 323 -4.73 26.41 -3.28
C HIS A 323 -6.23 26.21 -3.50
N ASP A 324 -6.96 25.74 -2.48
CA ASP A 324 -8.42 25.60 -2.52
C ASP A 324 -8.95 24.81 -3.73
N LEU A 325 -8.31 23.66 -4.04
CA LEU A 325 -8.73 22.79 -5.12
C LEU A 325 -9.65 21.68 -4.60
N GLN A 326 -10.62 21.26 -5.42
CA GLN A 326 -11.38 20.04 -5.20
C GLN A 326 -11.42 19.19 -6.46
N PHE A 327 -10.83 17.99 -6.41
CA PHE A 327 -10.93 16.96 -7.45
C PHE A 327 -11.89 15.88 -6.99
N ARG A 328 -12.84 15.50 -7.85
CA ARG A 328 -13.84 14.51 -7.45
C ARG A 328 -14.51 13.77 -8.59
N ASP A 329 -14.95 12.56 -8.28
CA ASP A 329 -15.88 11.79 -9.07
C ASP A 329 -15.40 11.43 -10.49
N PHE A 330 -14.14 10.98 -10.63
CA PHE A 330 -13.64 10.46 -11.90
C PHE A 330 -12.57 9.37 -11.68
N TYR A 331 -12.40 8.56 -12.71
CA TYR A 331 -11.32 7.59 -12.83
C TYR A 331 -10.14 8.21 -13.59
N MET A 332 -8.94 7.92 -13.15
CA MET A 332 -7.69 8.30 -13.83
C MET A 332 -6.84 7.07 -14.09
N SER A 333 -6.33 6.96 -15.29
CA SER A 333 -5.48 5.84 -15.68
C SER A 333 -4.40 6.23 -16.69
N THR A 334 -3.47 5.33 -16.92
CA THR A 334 -2.41 5.49 -17.93
C THR A 334 -2.04 4.15 -18.54
N ASN A 335 -1.39 4.20 -19.69
CA ASN A 335 -0.78 3.03 -20.33
C ASN A 335 0.72 2.88 -20.01
N LEU A 336 1.20 3.48 -18.92
CA LEU A 336 2.54 3.25 -18.39
C LEU A 336 2.73 1.77 -18.08
N LYS A 337 3.89 1.20 -18.45
CA LYS A 337 4.20 -0.22 -18.24
C LYS A 337 5.18 -0.47 -17.10
N SER A 338 5.91 0.55 -16.66
CA SER A 338 6.93 0.39 -15.62
C SER A 338 7.26 1.72 -14.96
N ARG A 339 7.54 1.69 -13.65
CA ARG A 339 8.10 2.83 -12.91
C ARG A 339 9.50 3.23 -13.36
N TYR A 340 10.17 2.39 -14.13
CA TYR A 340 11.53 2.60 -14.63
C TYR A 340 11.56 3.08 -16.09
N ASP A 341 10.43 3.51 -16.63
CA ASP A 341 10.37 4.11 -17.95
C ASP A 341 11.16 5.42 -17.95
N GLU A 342 12.36 5.37 -18.53
CA GLU A 342 13.28 6.51 -18.53
C GLU A 342 12.73 7.69 -19.33
N GLY A 343 12.84 8.88 -18.73
CA GLY A 343 12.44 10.15 -19.34
C GLY A 343 10.95 10.47 -19.22
N ALA A 344 10.15 9.60 -18.64
CA ALA A 344 8.76 9.89 -18.33
C ALA A 344 8.57 10.18 -16.83
N ASN A 345 7.64 11.07 -16.51
CA ASN A 345 7.19 11.36 -15.16
C ASN A 345 5.67 11.19 -15.12
N TYR A 346 5.24 10.07 -14.57
CA TYR A 346 3.84 9.62 -14.59
C TYR A 346 3.29 9.44 -13.18
N LYS A 347 3.09 10.54 -12.49
CA LYS A 347 2.37 10.54 -11.21
C LYS A 347 0.93 10.99 -11.44
N GLY A 348 -0.02 10.31 -10.84
CA GLY A 348 -1.43 10.71 -10.93
C GLY A 348 -1.59 12.17 -10.54
N PHE A 349 -1.17 12.49 -9.32
CA PHE A 349 -1.01 13.87 -8.85
C PHE A 349 0.39 14.10 -8.30
N GLN A 350 0.99 15.24 -8.63
CA GLN A 350 2.28 15.62 -8.06
C GLN A 350 2.35 17.12 -7.79
N GLY A 351 3.28 17.50 -6.91
CA GLY A 351 3.50 18.88 -6.52
C GLY A 351 2.99 19.19 -5.13
N VAL A 352 2.51 20.40 -4.90
CA VAL A 352 2.05 20.86 -3.59
C VAL A 352 0.75 21.63 -3.70
N THR A 353 -0.07 21.52 -2.65
CA THR A 353 -1.34 22.26 -2.57
C THR A 353 -1.69 22.59 -1.13
N LYS A 354 -2.58 23.58 -0.94
CA LYS A 354 -3.13 23.93 0.36
C LYS A 354 -4.67 23.93 0.33
N ASN A 355 -5.28 23.54 1.45
CA ASN A 355 -6.75 23.52 1.64
C ASN A 355 -7.48 22.78 0.52
N SER A 356 -6.95 21.63 0.07
CA SER A 356 -7.46 20.95 -1.11
C SER A 356 -8.02 19.57 -0.77
N GLN A 357 -8.98 19.10 -1.57
CA GLN A 357 -9.69 17.86 -1.36
C GLN A 357 -9.69 17.00 -2.63
N PHE A 358 -9.52 15.70 -2.43
CA PHE A 358 -9.53 14.65 -3.45
C PHE A 358 -10.52 13.60 -3.01
N VAL A 359 -11.70 13.55 -3.62
CA VAL A 359 -12.84 12.80 -3.10
C VAL A 359 -13.41 11.90 -4.16
N ASN A 360 -13.63 10.63 -3.82
CA ASN A 360 -14.23 9.65 -4.73
C ASN A 360 -13.52 9.62 -6.09
N LEU A 361 -12.19 9.43 -6.04
CA LEU A 361 -11.34 9.22 -7.21
C LEU A 361 -10.95 7.75 -7.30
N TRP A 362 -10.71 7.28 -8.53
CA TRP A 362 -10.06 6.01 -8.78
C TRP A 362 -8.79 6.27 -9.62
N ILE A 363 -7.62 5.93 -9.09
CA ILE A 363 -6.32 6.27 -9.68
C ILE A 363 -5.50 5.00 -9.81
N GLU A 364 -5.12 4.64 -11.02
CA GLU A 364 -4.41 3.39 -11.24
C GLU A 364 -3.42 3.44 -12.42
N HIS A 365 -2.43 2.53 -12.40
CA HIS A 365 -1.38 2.34 -13.40
C HIS A 365 -0.43 3.54 -13.56
N PHE A 366 -0.36 4.43 -12.58
CA PHE A 366 0.68 5.46 -12.55
C PHE A 366 1.97 4.93 -11.90
N GLU A 367 3.08 5.65 -12.11
CA GLU A 367 4.29 5.42 -11.31
C GLU A 367 3.97 5.55 -9.81
N CYS A 368 3.26 6.60 -9.45
CA CYS A 368 2.78 6.88 -8.10
C CYS A 368 1.38 7.50 -8.20
N GLY A 369 0.44 7.10 -7.36
CA GLY A 369 -0.89 7.71 -7.36
C GLY A 369 -0.83 9.19 -6.98
N PHE A 370 -0.18 9.51 -5.85
CA PHE A 370 0.09 10.87 -5.39
C PHE A 370 1.53 11.02 -4.89
N TRP A 371 2.23 12.01 -5.41
CA TRP A 371 3.52 12.44 -4.88
C TRP A 371 3.45 13.90 -4.47
N MET A 372 3.21 14.16 -3.18
CA MET A 372 2.96 15.48 -2.65
C MET A 372 4.26 16.08 -2.08
N GLY A 373 5.07 16.66 -2.95
CA GLY A 373 6.33 17.25 -2.59
C GLY A 373 6.82 18.24 -3.66
N ASP A 374 7.62 19.20 -3.23
CA ASP A 374 8.21 20.23 -4.08
C ASP A 374 9.73 20.09 -4.05
N TYR A 375 10.34 19.84 -5.21
CA TYR A 375 11.77 19.62 -5.40
C TYR A 375 12.48 20.82 -6.07
N VAL A 376 11.83 21.99 -6.06
CA VAL A 376 12.47 23.21 -6.53
C VAL A 376 13.52 23.72 -5.51
N ASP A 377 14.23 24.79 -5.86
CA ASP A 377 15.22 25.43 -5.00
C ASP A 377 14.69 25.61 -3.57
N GLU A 378 15.46 25.17 -2.57
CA GLU A 378 15.10 25.22 -1.14
C GLU A 378 14.55 26.58 -0.68
N LYS A 379 15.04 27.66 -1.27
CA LYS A 379 14.60 29.01 -0.97
C LYS A 379 13.13 29.27 -1.30
N TYR A 380 12.61 28.59 -2.30
CA TYR A 380 11.25 28.79 -2.82
C TYR A 380 10.34 27.57 -2.56
N MET A 381 10.90 26.52 -2.00
CA MET A 381 10.18 25.29 -1.75
C MET A 381 8.94 25.53 -0.87
N GLN A 382 7.82 25.04 -1.36
CA GLN A 382 6.55 25.02 -0.63
C GLN A 382 6.29 23.62 -0.05
N TYR A 383 5.21 23.48 0.68
CA TYR A 383 4.76 22.19 1.24
C TYR A 383 3.23 22.10 1.15
N THR A 384 2.76 20.87 1.05
CA THR A 384 1.33 20.56 1.10
C THR A 384 0.80 20.74 2.53
N GLU A 385 -0.35 21.37 2.67
CA GLU A 385 -0.99 21.68 3.96
C GLU A 385 -2.52 21.58 3.83
N HIS A 386 -3.17 20.97 4.82
CA HIS A 386 -4.63 20.77 4.85
C HIS A 386 -5.17 20.09 3.58
N MET A 387 -4.46 19.07 3.09
CA MET A 387 -4.92 18.23 1.99
C MET A 387 -5.64 17.00 2.53
N LEU A 388 -6.81 16.72 1.99
CA LEU A 388 -7.60 15.53 2.31
C LEU A 388 -7.81 14.67 1.08
N VAL A 389 -7.48 13.37 1.18
CA VAL A 389 -7.94 12.35 0.26
C VAL A 389 -8.97 11.49 0.97
N ASP A 390 -10.15 11.35 0.41
CA ASP A 390 -11.28 10.69 1.06
C ASP A 390 -12.08 9.83 0.09
N HIS A 391 -12.59 8.68 0.55
CA HIS A 391 -13.43 7.74 -0.22
C HIS A 391 -12.86 7.42 -1.63
N SER A 392 -11.53 7.30 -1.76
CA SER A 392 -10.87 7.12 -3.04
C SER A 392 -10.26 5.71 -3.18
N ARG A 393 -10.09 5.26 -4.42
CA ARG A 393 -9.41 4.03 -4.80
C ARG A 393 -8.06 4.40 -5.41
N ILE A 394 -6.98 3.98 -4.78
CA ILE A 394 -5.61 4.20 -5.26
C ILE A 394 -4.98 2.82 -5.44
N ARG A 395 -5.02 2.33 -6.67
CA ARG A 395 -4.79 0.91 -6.93
C ARG A 395 -3.74 0.72 -8.01
N ASN A 396 -3.05 -0.41 -7.96
CA ASN A 396 -2.20 -0.93 -9.03
C ASN A 396 -1.20 0.08 -9.60
N ASN A 397 -0.67 0.98 -8.74
CA ASN A 397 0.40 1.89 -9.14
C ASN A 397 1.77 1.22 -8.95
N PHE A 398 2.74 1.57 -9.79
CA PHE A 398 4.05 0.91 -9.83
C PHE A 398 5.01 1.34 -8.70
N ALA A 399 4.65 2.36 -7.94
CA ALA A 399 5.33 2.82 -6.72
C ALA A 399 4.31 3.14 -5.62
N ASP A 400 4.51 4.23 -4.88
CA ASP A 400 3.62 4.60 -3.77
C ASP A 400 2.17 4.80 -4.22
N GLY A 401 1.23 4.37 -3.40
CA GLY A 401 -0.14 4.83 -3.56
C GLY A 401 -0.24 6.33 -3.33
N LEU A 402 0.19 6.80 -2.16
CA LEU A 402 0.29 8.22 -1.84
C LEU A 402 1.49 8.50 -0.93
N ASN A 403 2.25 9.55 -1.23
CA ASN A 403 3.34 10.03 -0.40
C ASN A 403 3.20 11.52 -0.07
N TYR A 404 2.97 11.83 1.20
CA TYR A 404 3.12 13.19 1.73
C TYR A 404 4.59 13.43 2.05
N SER A 405 5.27 14.22 1.24
CA SER A 405 6.70 14.39 1.35
C SER A 405 7.10 15.83 1.71
N GLN A 406 8.34 16.01 2.09
CA GLN A 406 9.04 17.30 2.17
C GLN A 406 8.32 18.40 2.98
N GLY A 407 7.98 18.11 4.20
CA GLY A 407 7.38 19.08 5.11
C GLY A 407 5.87 19.22 4.98
N SER A 408 5.22 18.34 4.23
CA SER A 408 3.76 18.24 4.22
C SER A 408 3.21 18.11 5.64
N ARG A 409 2.08 18.76 5.90
CA ARG A 409 1.52 18.85 7.24
C ARG A 409 0.00 18.93 7.26
N ASP A 410 -0.57 18.61 8.42
CA ASP A 410 -2.01 18.75 8.70
C ASP A 410 -2.88 18.16 7.58
N SER A 411 -2.46 17.01 7.05
CA SER A 411 -3.07 16.38 5.89
C SER A 411 -3.44 14.93 6.18
N ALA A 412 -4.42 14.40 5.45
CA ALA A 412 -4.97 13.09 5.77
C ALA A 412 -5.36 12.28 4.52
N VAL A 413 -5.31 10.94 4.66
CA VAL A 413 -6.01 9.98 3.81
C VAL A 413 -6.98 9.21 4.68
N ARG A 414 -8.25 9.19 4.31
CA ARG A 414 -9.32 8.54 5.09
C ARG A 414 -10.24 7.74 4.18
N ASN A 415 -10.87 6.71 4.78
CA ASN A 415 -11.95 5.94 4.16
C ASN A 415 -11.64 5.50 2.72
N SER A 416 -10.37 5.20 2.43
CA SER A 416 -9.91 4.94 1.07
C SER A 416 -9.41 3.50 0.93
N ASN A 417 -9.52 2.94 -0.29
CA ASN A 417 -8.95 1.65 -0.63
C ASN A 417 -7.62 1.84 -1.37
N ILE A 418 -6.58 1.27 -0.83
CA ILE A 418 -5.20 1.38 -1.31
C ILE A 418 -4.74 -0.04 -1.61
N ARG A 419 -4.63 -0.42 -2.89
CA ARG A 419 -4.43 -1.81 -3.28
C ARG A 419 -3.38 -2.00 -4.36
N GLY A 420 -2.56 -3.04 -4.25
CA GLY A 420 -1.66 -3.47 -5.31
C GLY A 420 -0.57 -2.47 -5.67
N ASN A 421 -0.20 -1.56 -4.77
CA ASN A 421 0.83 -0.55 -5.06
C ASN A 421 2.24 -1.13 -4.83
N GLY A 422 3.21 -0.62 -5.58
CA GLY A 422 4.55 -1.16 -5.71
C GLY A 422 5.64 -0.46 -4.91
N ASP A 423 5.26 0.31 -3.92
CA ASP A 423 6.09 0.84 -2.84
C ASP A 423 5.16 1.05 -1.64
N ASP A 424 5.36 2.03 -0.77
CA ASP A 424 4.45 2.21 0.36
C ASP A 424 3.03 2.51 -0.12
N GLY A 425 2.04 1.80 0.40
CA GLY A 425 0.64 2.10 0.11
C GLY A 425 0.32 3.56 0.46
N LEU A 426 0.64 3.97 1.69
CA LEU A 426 0.57 5.36 2.17
C LEU A 426 1.86 5.73 2.87
N ALA A 427 2.47 6.85 2.51
CA ALA A 427 3.72 7.30 3.10
C ALA A 427 3.70 8.74 3.60
N SER A 428 4.51 8.99 4.62
CA SER A 428 4.88 10.32 5.09
C SER A 428 6.40 10.42 5.15
N TRP A 429 6.99 11.22 4.29
CA TRP A 429 8.41 11.26 4.02
C TRP A 429 9.04 12.61 4.40
N SER A 430 9.67 12.66 5.56
CA SER A 430 10.46 13.82 6.00
C SER A 430 11.78 13.86 5.26
N SER A 431 11.81 14.35 4.04
CA SER A 431 13.05 14.45 3.28
C SER A 431 13.61 15.86 3.32
N HIS A 432 14.90 16.00 3.04
CA HIS A 432 15.49 17.27 2.66
C HIS A 432 15.42 17.42 1.15
N ALA A 433 15.46 18.67 0.66
CA ALA A 433 15.67 18.90 -0.76
C ALA A 433 16.94 18.18 -1.20
N GLN A 434 16.83 17.33 -2.20
CA GLN A 434 18.02 16.66 -2.71
C GLN A 434 19.01 17.72 -3.21
N SER A 435 20.14 17.79 -2.55
CA SER A 435 21.32 18.26 -3.20
C SER A 435 21.51 17.44 -4.48
N LYS A 436 22.05 18.05 -5.52
CA LYS A 436 22.16 17.51 -6.88
C LYS A 436 22.46 16.01 -6.91
N PRO A 437 21.97 15.26 -7.91
CA PRO A 437 22.28 13.85 -8.06
C PRO A 437 23.80 13.60 -7.94
N GLY A 438 24.21 12.75 -6.99
CA GLY A 438 25.62 12.41 -6.73
C GLY A 438 26.25 13.13 -5.54
N ASP A 439 25.60 14.09 -4.91
CA ASP A 439 26.07 14.64 -3.66
C ASP A 439 25.87 13.60 -2.52
N PRO A 440 26.88 13.40 -1.66
CA PRO A 440 26.68 12.55 -0.50
C PRO A 440 25.53 13.09 0.32
N VAL A 441 24.66 12.20 0.77
CA VAL A 441 23.56 12.54 1.69
C VAL A 441 24.18 13.23 2.91
N GLN A 442 24.15 14.55 2.91
CA GLN A 442 24.62 15.31 4.05
C GLN A 442 23.49 15.33 5.08
N TYR A 443 23.85 15.16 6.34
CA TYR A 443 22.99 15.46 7.46
C TYR A 443 22.64 16.96 7.43
N VAL A 444 21.56 17.28 6.81
CA VAL A 444 21.21 18.68 6.58
C VAL A 444 20.46 19.19 7.78
N SER A 445 20.97 20.25 8.37
CA SER A 445 20.26 21.02 9.42
C SER A 445 18.88 21.54 8.97
N ASN A 446 18.54 21.40 7.71
CA ASN A 446 17.36 21.95 7.04
C ASN A 446 16.35 20.86 6.61
N ALA A 447 16.43 19.65 7.18
CA ALA A 447 15.44 18.63 6.89
C ALA A 447 14.01 19.15 7.10
N ARG A 448 13.17 19.01 6.09
CA ARG A 448 11.75 19.35 6.16
C ARG A 448 10.96 18.19 6.71
N HIS A 449 10.65 18.27 8.00
CA HIS A 449 9.87 17.27 8.68
C HIS A 449 8.40 17.38 8.32
N THR A 450 7.79 16.25 8.00
CA THR A 450 6.34 16.14 7.93
C THR A 450 5.73 16.29 9.33
N ASP A 451 4.55 16.88 9.42
CA ASP A 451 3.90 17.17 10.71
C ASP A 451 2.41 16.86 10.63
N ASN A 452 1.89 16.10 11.61
CA ASN A 452 0.47 15.79 11.74
C ASN A 452 -0.14 15.20 10.45
N ILE A 453 0.45 14.12 9.94
CA ILE A 453 -0.09 13.35 8.83
C ILE A 453 -0.95 12.21 9.38
N GLU A 454 -2.17 12.07 8.87
CA GLU A 454 -3.14 11.10 9.35
C GLU A 454 -3.55 10.10 8.26
N PHE A 455 -3.40 8.80 8.55
CA PHE A 455 -3.92 7.69 7.76
C PHE A 455 -4.93 6.92 8.60
N THR A 456 -6.23 7.11 8.36
CA THR A 456 -7.27 6.58 9.25
C THR A 456 -8.41 5.93 8.49
N HIS A 457 -8.89 4.79 8.99
CA HIS A 457 -10.01 4.05 8.38
C HIS A 457 -9.78 3.69 6.91
N ASN A 458 -8.55 3.36 6.51
CA ASN A 458 -8.24 2.92 5.17
C ASN A 458 -8.14 1.39 5.11
N THR A 459 -8.58 0.80 4.00
CA THR A 459 -8.29 -0.59 3.64
C THR A 459 -7.08 -0.61 2.72
N ILE A 460 -5.97 -1.16 3.20
CA ILE A 460 -4.69 -1.20 2.50
C ILE A 460 -4.36 -2.67 2.25
N GLU A 461 -4.26 -3.07 0.99
CA GLU A 461 -4.19 -4.48 0.66
C GLU A 461 -3.29 -4.80 -0.53
N LEU A 462 -2.72 -6.01 -0.51
CA LEU A 462 -2.01 -6.62 -1.62
C LEU A 462 -0.83 -5.77 -2.15
N GLY A 463 -0.20 -4.99 -1.25
CA GLY A 463 1.04 -4.28 -1.58
C GLY A 463 2.18 -5.27 -1.82
N TRP A 464 2.87 -5.13 -2.95
CA TRP A 464 3.88 -6.09 -3.39
C TRP A 464 5.32 -5.64 -3.15
N ARG A 465 5.51 -4.49 -2.45
CA ARG A 465 6.83 -3.98 -2.07
C ARG A 465 6.69 -2.96 -0.93
N ALA A 466 7.72 -2.81 -0.12
CA ALA A 466 7.91 -1.82 0.94
C ALA A 466 6.93 -1.95 2.11
N GLY A 467 5.77 -1.34 2.10
CA GLY A 467 4.84 -1.45 3.22
C GLY A 467 3.43 -0.94 2.95
N GLY A 468 2.50 -1.30 3.82
CA GLY A 468 1.15 -0.74 3.77
C GLY A 468 1.14 0.73 4.15
N ILE A 469 1.72 1.07 5.31
CA ILE A 469 1.92 2.44 5.78
C ILE A 469 3.38 2.66 6.14
N GLY A 470 4.01 3.73 5.62
CA GLY A 470 5.37 4.12 5.92
C GLY A 470 5.47 5.52 6.53
N PHE A 471 6.03 5.62 7.74
CA PHE A 471 6.41 6.90 8.34
C PHE A 471 7.93 7.05 8.37
N PHE A 472 8.43 8.08 7.73
CA PHE A 472 9.86 8.37 7.60
C PHE A 472 10.21 9.68 8.32
N GLY A 473 10.32 9.61 9.65
CA GLY A 473 10.55 10.77 10.51
C GLY A 473 9.32 11.67 10.68
N GLY A 474 9.54 12.86 11.19
CA GLY A 474 8.49 13.86 11.39
C GLY A 474 7.86 13.86 12.79
N ALA A 475 6.68 14.44 12.95
CA ALA A 475 5.99 14.54 14.22
C ALA A 475 4.47 14.43 14.08
N GLY A 476 3.80 13.85 15.07
CA GLY A 476 2.33 13.81 15.12
C GLY A 476 1.68 12.89 14.08
N GLN A 477 2.41 11.96 13.50
CA GLN A 477 1.88 11.01 12.53
C GLN A 477 0.87 10.08 13.19
N LYS A 478 -0.17 9.70 12.44
CA LYS A 478 -1.21 8.79 12.92
C LYS A 478 -1.54 7.72 11.90
N ALA A 479 -1.53 6.47 12.35
CA ALA A 479 -2.13 5.34 11.66
C ALA A 479 -3.14 4.70 12.60
N GLU A 480 -4.43 4.94 12.38
CA GLU A 480 -5.48 4.52 13.29
C GLU A 480 -6.66 3.88 12.56
N ASN A 481 -7.19 2.79 13.12
CA ASN A 481 -8.37 2.09 12.61
C ASN A 481 -8.25 1.61 11.15
N ASN A 482 -7.05 1.34 10.65
CA ASN A 482 -6.86 0.81 9.31
C ASN A 482 -6.97 -0.72 9.31
N LEU A 483 -7.44 -1.28 8.20
CA LEU A 483 -7.30 -2.69 7.84
C LEU A 483 -6.15 -2.82 6.84
N ILE A 484 -5.12 -3.58 7.19
CA ILE A 484 -3.95 -3.79 6.36
C ILE A 484 -3.80 -5.29 6.12
N THR A 485 -3.78 -5.72 4.85
CA THR A 485 -3.74 -7.16 4.55
C THR A 485 -2.91 -7.48 3.32
N GLY A 486 -2.14 -8.56 3.38
CA GLY A 486 -1.44 -9.10 2.23
C GLY A 486 -0.26 -8.27 1.71
N ASN A 487 0.38 -7.44 2.54
CA ASN A 487 1.63 -6.77 2.15
C ASN A 487 2.81 -7.74 2.33
N PHE A 488 3.11 -8.51 1.30
CA PHE A 488 3.96 -9.70 1.42
C PHE A 488 5.47 -9.42 1.28
N GLU A 489 5.91 -8.35 0.63
CA GLU A 489 7.33 -7.94 0.55
C GLU A 489 7.65 -6.69 1.37
N GLY A 490 6.96 -6.50 2.48
CA GLY A 490 7.18 -5.35 3.34
C GLY A 490 6.44 -5.44 4.66
N ALA A 491 6.48 -4.37 5.41
CA ALA A 491 5.76 -4.25 6.66
C ALA A 491 4.27 -3.94 6.44
N GLY A 492 3.42 -4.26 7.40
CA GLY A 492 2.09 -3.65 7.46
C GLY A 492 2.19 -2.16 7.76
N ILE A 493 2.86 -1.82 8.86
CA ILE A 493 3.17 -0.43 9.22
C ILE A 493 4.67 -0.34 9.56
N ARG A 494 5.37 0.64 9.00
CA ARG A 494 6.78 0.84 9.32
C ARG A 494 7.10 2.27 9.73
N LEU A 495 7.98 2.40 10.73
CA LEU A 495 8.60 3.64 11.13
C LEU A 495 10.10 3.53 10.80
N ASN A 496 10.58 4.41 9.95
CA ASN A 496 11.87 4.25 9.32
C ASN A 496 12.69 5.53 9.35
N THR A 497 14.00 5.38 9.48
CA THR A 497 14.96 6.48 9.36
C THR A 497 16.06 6.15 8.34
N VAL A 498 15.66 5.67 7.15
CA VAL A 498 16.57 5.11 6.12
C VAL A 498 17.34 6.15 5.32
N PHE A 499 16.99 7.43 5.44
CA PHE A 499 17.73 8.53 4.82
C PHE A 499 18.07 9.63 5.82
N GLY A 500 19.09 10.43 5.50
CA GLY A 500 19.41 11.63 6.28
C GLY A 500 18.21 12.58 6.31
N GLY A 501 17.93 13.13 7.49
CA GLY A 501 16.74 13.97 7.71
C GLY A 501 15.54 13.21 8.28
N HIS A 502 15.48 11.90 8.13
CA HIS A 502 14.49 11.08 8.80
C HIS A 502 14.83 11.02 10.30
N ASN A 503 13.95 11.55 11.15
CA ASN A 503 14.16 11.58 12.58
C ASN A 503 12.84 11.77 13.32
N PHE A 504 12.53 10.86 14.24
CA PHE A 504 11.36 10.94 15.12
C PHE A 504 11.65 11.64 16.45
N ASP A 505 12.89 11.97 16.80
CA ASP A 505 13.17 12.81 17.96
C ASP A 505 12.47 14.18 17.89
N TRP A 506 12.03 14.56 16.70
CA TRP A 506 11.18 15.70 16.46
C TRP A 506 9.85 15.63 17.22
N ASN A 507 9.33 14.42 17.41
CA ASN A 507 8.17 14.16 18.27
C ASN A 507 8.38 14.67 19.68
N LEU A 508 9.53 14.40 20.25
CA LEU A 508 9.88 14.84 21.61
C LEU A 508 10.09 16.35 21.68
N LYS A 509 10.75 16.95 20.71
CA LYS A 509 11.00 18.40 20.65
C LYS A 509 9.71 19.21 20.59
N LEU A 510 8.72 18.73 19.84
CA LEU A 510 7.44 19.40 19.64
C LEU A 510 6.35 18.93 20.63
N ASN A 511 6.66 17.96 21.48
CA ASN A 511 5.68 17.26 22.32
C ASN A 511 4.47 16.73 21.50
N LYS A 512 4.73 16.27 20.27
CA LYS A 512 3.77 15.65 19.35
C LYS A 512 4.17 14.20 19.16
N ARG A 513 3.31 13.28 19.55
CA ARG A 513 3.61 11.85 19.50
C ARG A 513 3.08 11.25 18.20
N ALA A 514 3.80 10.28 17.67
CA ALA A 514 3.26 9.41 16.63
C ALA A 514 2.30 8.40 17.27
N SER A 515 1.18 8.14 16.65
CA SER A 515 0.13 7.25 17.15
C SER A 515 -0.14 6.12 16.17
N ILE A 516 0.12 4.88 16.60
CA ILE A 516 -0.15 3.67 15.83
C ILE A 516 -1.13 2.84 16.64
N GLN A 517 -2.42 3.01 16.39
CA GLN A 517 -3.45 2.48 17.30
C GLN A 517 -4.62 1.86 16.56
N ARG A 518 -5.15 0.79 17.13
CA ARG A 518 -6.39 0.15 16.64
C ARG A 518 -6.35 -0.20 15.16
N ASN A 519 -5.20 -0.65 14.66
CA ASN A 519 -5.10 -1.18 13.31
C ASN A 519 -5.27 -2.70 13.36
N LYS A 520 -5.87 -3.27 12.32
CA LYS A 520 -5.90 -4.72 12.09
C LYS A 520 -4.96 -5.04 10.93
N ILE A 521 -3.91 -5.80 11.23
CA ILE A 521 -2.85 -6.13 10.29
C ILE A 521 -2.85 -7.64 10.07
N VAL A 522 -3.08 -8.06 8.83
CA VAL A 522 -3.23 -9.47 8.46
C VAL A 522 -2.23 -9.81 7.37
N ARG A 523 -1.48 -10.90 7.53
CA ARG A 523 -0.58 -11.40 6.47
C ARG A 523 0.33 -10.29 5.91
N SER A 524 1.06 -9.61 6.78
CA SER A 524 2.02 -8.58 6.42
C SER A 524 3.33 -8.81 7.17
N GLY A 525 4.41 -8.16 6.69
CA GLY A 525 5.75 -8.40 7.20
C GLY A 525 6.41 -9.61 6.53
N THR A 526 7.67 -9.50 6.14
CA THR A 526 8.39 -10.54 5.41
C THR A 526 9.73 -10.84 6.05
N GLN A 527 10.25 -12.04 5.80
CA GLN A 527 11.59 -12.41 6.25
C GLN A 527 12.68 -11.83 5.34
N ASP A 528 12.40 -11.63 4.07
CA ASP A 528 13.35 -11.05 3.11
C ASP A 528 12.61 -10.12 2.16
N ASP A 529 12.68 -8.82 2.41
CA ASP A 529 12.08 -7.83 1.55
C ASP A 529 12.97 -7.53 0.32
N TYR A 530 12.43 -6.76 -0.60
CA TYR A 530 13.14 -6.28 -1.79
C TYR A 530 14.54 -5.69 -1.48
N TYR A 531 14.70 -5.09 -0.32
CA TYR A 531 15.98 -4.50 0.13
C TYR A 531 16.87 -5.50 0.87
N GLY A 532 16.45 -6.73 1.00
CA GLY A 532 17.18 -7.81 1.63
C GLY A 532 17.18 -7.71 3.16
N GLY A 533 16.04 -7.46 3.76
CA GLY A 533 15.90 -7.36 5.21
C GLY A 533 14.58 -7.89 5.74
N HIS A 534 14.59 -8.29 7.01
CA HIS A 534 13.38 -8.68 7.71
C HIS A 534 12.47 -7.49 7.98
N ARG A 535 11.14 -7.71 7.90
CA ARG A 535 10.12 -6.75 8.28
C ARG A 535 9.09 -7.41 9.19
N GLY A 536 8.70 -6.70 10.24
CA GLY A 536 7.56 -7.09 11.05
C GLY A 536 6.24 -6.65 10.42
N ALA A 537 5.12 -7.18 10.90
CA ALA A 537 3.81 -6.58 10.61
C ALA A 537 3.78 -5.10 11.05
N ILE A 538 4.42 -4.80 12.19
CA ILE A 538 4.86 -3.44 12.56
C ILE A 538 6.38 -3.44 12.66
N ASP A 539 7.06 -2.51 11.96
CA ASP A 539 8.51 -2.49 11.82
C ASP A 539 9.13 -1.16 12.24
N PHE A 540 10.16 -1.23 13.07
CA PHE A 540 10.96 -0.08 13.50
C PHE A 540 12.38 -0.24 13.00
N GLN A 541 12.78 0.59 12.03
CA GLN A 541 14.10 0.52 11.43
C GLN A 541 14.87 1.83 11.60
N GLU A 542 15.94 1.81 12.37
CA GLU A 542 16.84 2.93 12.60
C GLU A 542 18.11 2.81 11.76
N MET A 543 18.40 3.81 10.94
CA MET A 543 19.65 3.91 10.17
C MET A 543 20.33 5.28 10.34
N PHE A 544 19.65 6.37 10.05
CA PHE A 544 20.20 7.73 10.03
C PHE A 544 19.60 8.65 11.11
N GLY A 545 18.56 8.24 11.78
CA GLY A 545 17.91 9.01 12.82
C GLY A 545 17.29 8.11 13.87
N ARG A 546 16.81 8.70 14.94
CA ARG A 546 16.25 7.99 16.07
C ARG A 546 14.73 7.92 15.98
N ILE A 547 14.16 6.75 16.30
CA ILE A 547 12.73 6.56 16.46
C ILE A 547 12.37 6.79 17.94
N ALA A 548 11.53 7.79 18.19
CA ALA A 548 11.16 8.22 19.52
C ALA A 548 9.75 8.83 19.55
N GLY A 549 9.14 8.94 20.73
CA GLY A 549 7.83 9.57 20.89
C GLY A 549 6.69 8.85 20.17
N VAL A 550 6.61 7.53 20.28
CA VAL A 550 5.62 6.70 19.60
C VAL A 550 4.69 6.05 20.63
N ASP A 551 3.40 6.10 20.35
CA ASP A 551 2.36 5.39 21.07
C ASP A 551 1.84 4.23 20.21
N LEU A 552 2.05 3.01 20.68
CA LEU A 552 1.69 1.76 19.99
C LEU A 552 0.69 0.97 20.84
N TYR A 553 -0.62 1.07 20.53
CA TYR A 553 -1.68 0.48 21.34
C TYR A 553 -2.75 -0.22 20.49
N ASP A 554 -3.31 -1.29 21.06
CA ASP A 554 -4.54 -1.93 20.61
C ASP A 554 -4.54 -2.38 19.15
N ASN A 555 -3.37 -2.62 18.56
CA ASN A 555 -3.28 -3.17 17.23
C ASN A 555 -3.52 -4.68 17.27
N ILE A 556 -4.24 -5.20 16.30
CA ILE A 556 -4.49 -6.63 16.12
C ILE A 556 -3.62 -7.13 14.97
N ILE A 557 -2.73 -8.07 15.25
CA ILE A 557 -1.85 -8.67 14.26
C ILE A 557 -2.26 -10.13 14.06
N VAL A 558 -2.50 -10.53 12.81
CA VAL A 558 -3.01 -11.85 12.46
C VAL A 558 -2.13 -12.48 11.40
N ARG A 559 -1.59 -13.67 11.68
CA ARG A 559 -0.81 -14.49 10.73
C ARG A 559 0.25 -13.69 9.96
N PRO A 560 1.18 -12.97 10.60
CA PRO A 560 2.26 -12.28 9.86
C PRO A 560 3.12 -13.30 9.13
N PHE A 561 3.75 -12.89 8.02
CA PHE A 561 4.64 -13.79 7.29
C PHE A 561 5.95 -14.05 8.04
N ALA A 562 6.46 -13.06 8.77
CA ALA A 562 7.66 -13.17 9.56
C ALA A 562 7.41 -12.82 11.03
N GLU A 563 7.55 -11.58 11.42
CA GLU A 563 7.46 -11.14 12.81
C GLU A 563 6.21 -10.29 13.04
N ASP A 564 5.68 -10.31 14.25
CA ASP A 564 4.58 -9.42 14.59
C ASP A 564 5.07 -7.97 14.70
N ILE A 565 6.07 -7.74 15.58
CA ILE A 565 6.73 -6.45 15.71
C ILE A 565 8.24 -6.67 15.65
N ARG A 566 8.89 -5.99 14.74
CA ARG A 566 10.34 -5.98 14.60
C ARG A 566 10.91 -4.64 14.99
N SER A 567 12.07 -4.64 15.64
CA SER A 567 12.78 -3.42 15.97
C SER A 567 14.30 -3.60 15.92
N ASP A 568 15.00 -2.56 15.51
CA ASP A 568 16.45 -2.48 15.56
C ASP A 568 16.98 -2.10 16.95
N PHE A 569 16.11 -1.82 17.91
CA PHE A 569 16.46 -1.52 19.28
C PHE A 569 15.70 -2.39 20.28
N ALA A 570 16.23 -2.51 21.48
CA ALA A 570 15.61 -3.29 22.54
C ALA A 570 14.41 -2.56 23.16
N PHE A 571 13.28 -3.25 23.30
CA PHE A 571 12.10 -2.76 24.01
C PHE A 571 12.21 -3.07 25.53
N ASN A 572 13.12 -2.40 26.24
CA ASN A 572 13.20 -2.47 27.69
C ASN A 572 12.80 -1.13 28.34
N ALA A 573 12.51 -1.15 29.64
CA ALA A 573 12.00 0.01 30.34
C ALA A 573 12.87 1.26 30.23
N GLU A 574 14.18 1.09 30.27
CA GLU A 574 15.14 2.19 30.20
C GLU A 574 15.15 2.80 28.81
N GLU A 575 15.30 1.97 27.78
CA GLU A 575 15.31 2.41 26.39
C GLU A 575 13.97 3.05 25.99
N MET A 576 12.84 2.44 26.37
CA MET A 576 11.51 3.00 26.10
C MET A 576 11.32 4.36 26.77
N LYS A 577 11.80 4.53 27.99
CA LYS A 577 11.75 5.83 28.69
C LYS A 577 12.62 6.88 27.98
N LEU A 578 13.84 6.52 27.59
CA LEU A 578 14.74 7.42 26.86
C LEU A 578 14.17 7.84 25.50
N ARG A 579 13.40 6.98 24.86
CA ARG A 579 12.72 7.23 23.61
C ARG A 579 11.36 7.91 23.79
N GLY A 580 10.88 8.07 25.00
CA GLY A 580 9.53 8.56 25.25
C GLY A 580 8.46 7.73 24.55
N MET A 581 8.66 6.43 24.40
CA MET A 581 7.72 5.52 23.76
C MET A 581 6.79 4.89 24.78
N SER A 582 5.56 4.61 24.35
CA SER A 582 4.58 3.85 25.11
C SER A 582 4.06 2.70 24.27
N ILE A 583 4.14 1.50 24.81
CA ILE A 583 3.62 0.29 24.16
C ILE A 583 2.65 -0.37 25.13
N GLY A 584 1.44 -0.58 24.68
CA GLY A 584 0.39 -1.25 25.43
C GLY A 584 -0.26 -2.33 24.58
N ASN A 585 -1.31 -2.89 25.07
CA ASN A 585 -2.09 -3.99 24.55
C ASN A 585 -2.13 -4.11 23.00
N ASN A 586 -1.21 -4.89 22.43
CA ASN A 586 -1.19 -5.21 20.99
C ASN A 586 -1.47 -6.69 20.84
N PRO A 587 -2.73 -7.11 20.90
CA PRO A 587 -3.08 -8.52 20.87
C PRO A 587 -2.85 -9.11 19.50
N ARG A 588 -2.39 -10.33 19.52
CA ARG A 588 -2.36 -11.20 18.38
C ARG A 588 -3.58 -12.11 18.41
N ARG A 589 -4.24 -12.24 17.27
CA ARG A 589 -5.28 -13.24 17.08
C ARG A 589 -4.71 -14.43 16.32
N ASP A 590 -4.86 -15.59 16.90
CA ASP A 590 -4.58 -16.84 16.21
C ASP A 590 -5.77 -17.19 15.30
N TRP A 591 -5.50 -18.02 14.32
CA TRP A 591 -6.53 -18.54 13.44
C TRP A 591 -6.86 -19.99 13.79
N ASP A 592 -7.93 -20.48 13.21
CA ASP A 592 -8.46 -21.80 13.51
C ASP A 592 -7.41 -22.91 13.43
N GLY A 593 -7.41 -23.74 14.44
CA GLY A 593 -6.51 -24.90 14.53
C GLY A 593 -5.12 -24.61 15.07
N TYR A 594 -4.81 -23.38 15.45
CA TYR A 594 -3.52 -23.03 15.99
C TYR A 594 -3.50 -23.04 17.52
N GLU A 595 -2.53 -23.75 18.10
CA GLU A 595 -2.42 -23.86 19.55
C GLU A 595 -1.55 -22.74 20.12
N PRO A 596 -2.11 -21.86 20.99
CA PRO A 596 -1.39 -20.68 21.52
C PRO A 596 -0.07 -21.00 22.23
N GLN A 597 0.05 -22.16 22.82
CA GLN A 597 1.27 -22.59 23.51
C GLN A 597 2.49 -22.76 22.59
N HIS A 598 2.27 -22.89 21.29
CA HIS A 598 3.34 -22.98 20.29
C HIS A 598 3.68 -21.62 19.70
N LEU A 599 2.97 -20.59 20.12
CA LEU A 599 3.14 -19.22 19.67
C LEU A 599 3.96 -18.46 20.68
N VAL A 600 5.24 -18.72 20.71
CA VAL A 600 6.15 -17.88 21.50
C VAL A 600 6.38 -16.60 20.70
N VAL A 601 5.42 -15.72 20.77
CA VAL A 601 5.47 -14.43 20.11
C VAL A 601 5.76 -13.38 21.14
N ASN A 602 6.85 -12.74 20.96
CA ASN A 602 7.16 -11.64 21.80
C ASN A 602 7.80 -10.50 21.02
N TYR A 603 7.28 -9.36 21.24
CA TYR A 603 7.69 -8.19 20.50
C TYR A 603 8.47 -7.23 21.35
N ALA A 604 8.09 -7.11 22.59
CA ALA A 604 8.59 -6.04 23.42
C ALA A 604 8.83 -6.49 24.84
N ARG A 605 9.98 -6.16 25.36
CA ARG A 605 10.26 -6.21 26.79
C ARG A 605 10.01 -4.83 27.38
N VAL A 606 8.90 -4.67 28.09
CA VAL A 606 8.57 -3.46 28.82
C VAL A 606 8.83 -3.68 30.32
N ASN A 607 9.60 -2.82 30.96
CA ASN A 607 10.01 -2.98 32.36
C ASN A 607 10.71 -4.32 32.68
N GLY A 608 11.46 -4.84 31.74
CA GLY A 608 12.12 -6.15 31.88
C GLY A 608 11.17 -7.35 31.75
N LYS A 609 9.90 -7.11 31.42
CA LYS A 609 8.87 -8.13 31.21
C LYS A 609 8.38 -8.14 29.78
N VAL A 610 7.85 -9.27 29.38
CA VAL A 610 7.31 -9.49 28.05
C VAL A 610 5.85 -9.06 28.01
N ASP A 611 5.51 -8.14 27.08
CA ASP A 611 4.15 -7.67 26.88
C ASP A 611 3.51 -8.40 25.68
N ARG A 612 2.69 -9.42 25.94
CA ARG A 612 2.07 -10.24 24.89
C ARG A 612 0.98 -11.19 25.34
N GLY A 613 0.39 -11.01 26.50
CA GLY A 613 -0.54 -12.00 27.07
C GLY A 613 0.12 -13.31 27.47
N ILE A 614 1.45 -13.40 27.52
CA ILE A 614 2.21 -14.46 28.17
C ILE A 614 2.46 -14.08 29.64
N PRO A 615 2.79 -15.04 30.52
CA PRO A 615 3.07 -14.77 31.90
C PRO A 615 4.05 -13.60 32.09
N GLU A 616 3.72 -12.68 32.99
CA GLU A 616 4.49 -11.46 33.25
C GLU A 616 5.93 -11.68 33.68
N ASP A 617 6.29 -12.89 34.08
CA ASP A 617 7.62 -13.30 34.51
C ASP A 617 8.53 -13.78 33.33
N ALA A 618 7.97 -13.97 32.15
CA ALA A 618 8.76 -14.35 30.98
C ALA A 618 9.71 -13.21 30.56
N ASN A 619 10.98 -13.55 30.41
CA ASN A 619 12.06 -12.58 30.24
C ASN A 619 12.59 -12.49 28.80
N TYR A 620 11.68 -12.26 27.83
CA TYR A 620 12.06 -12.21 26.42
C TYR A 620 11.96 -10.79 25.86
N SER A 621 12.90 -10.42 24.98
CA SER A 621 12.88 -9.09 24.35
C SER A 621 12.17 -9.08 23.01
N LEU A 622 12.49 -10.01 22.15
CA LEU A 622 11.96 -10.16 20.81
C LEU A 622 12.16 -11.59 20.34
N TYR A 623 11.27 -12.01 19.47
CA TYR A 623 11.38 -13.30 18.80
C TYR A 623 11.28 -13.10 17.28
N TRP A 624 11.92 -14.00 16.54
CA TRP A 624 11.75 -14.11 15.10
C TRP A 624 10.83 -15.26 14.79
N TRP A 625 9.96 -15.06 13.84
CA TRP A 625 9.24 -16.16 13.26
C TRP A 625 10.14 -16.93 12.29
N ASP A 626 10.05 -18.25 12.33
CA ASP A 626 10.87 -19.15 11.52
C ASP A 626 10.01 -20.09 10.65
N GLY A 627 8.80 -19.77 10.51
CA GLY A 627 7.88 -20.55 9.70
C GLY A 627 7.09 -21.59 10.47
N ASP A 628 6.13 -22.12 9.78
CA ASP A 628 5.29 -23.21 10.24
C ASP A 628 5.92 -24.54 9.80
N ARG A 629 6.02 -25.49 10.73
CA ARG A 629 6.64 -26.78 10.45
C ARG A 629 5.87 -27.90 11.08
N VAL A 630 5.92 -29.07 10.45
CA VAL A 630 5.39 -30.30 11.07
C VAL A 630 6.31 -30.70 12.20
N ASN A 631 5.80 -30.65 13.42
CA ASN A 631 6.52 -31.17 14.57
C ASN A 631 6.60 -32.71 14.46
N PRO A 632 7.81 -33.29 14.43
CA PRO A 632 7.95 -34.74 14.27
C PRO A 632 7.48 -35.56 15.50
N VAL A 633 7.25 -34.89 16.63
CA VAL A 633 6.79 -35.56 17.85
C VAL A 633 5.27 -35.81 17.86
N ASP A 634 4.50 -34.84 17.40
CA ASP A 634 3.03 -34.92 17.41
C ASP A 634 2.40 -34.92 16.01
N GLY A 635 3.22 -34.77 14.97
CA GLY A 635 2.77 -34.79 13.59
C GLY A 635 1.92 -33.57 13.16
N LYS A 636 1.82 -32.55 14.01
CA LYS A 636 1.06 -31.33 13.72
C LYS A 636 1.96 -30.24 13.20
N THR A 637 1.39 -29.32 12.45
CA THR A 637 2.08 -28.12 12.03
C THR A 637 2.07 -27.10 13.17
N HIS A 638 3.25 -26.65 13.55
CA HIS A 638 3.45 -25.64 14.59
C HIS A 638 4.20 -24.45 14.02
N ARG A 639 3.92 -23.27 14.58
CA ARG A 639 4.68 -22.06 14.30
C ARG A 639 5.83 -21.91 15.27
N TYR A 640 7.01 -21.72 14.74
CA TYR A 640 8.23 -21.56 15.51
C TYR A 640 8.68 -20.11 15.53
N TRP A 641 9.11 -19.67 16.70
CA TRP A 641 9.64 -18.33 16.94
C TRP A 641 10.97 -18.43 17.68
N ILE A 642 11.95 -17.62 17.26
CA ILE A 642 13.28 -17.59 17.86
C ILE A 642 13.45 -16.33 18.68
N PRO A 643 14.01 -16.44 19.91
CA PRO A 643 14.50 -15.28 20.64
C PRO A 643 15.54 -14.52 19.82
N LYS A 644 15.34 -13.21 19.65
CA LYS A 644 16.20 -12.38 18.82
C LYS A 644 17.45 -11.87 19.53
N ALA A 645 17.32 -11.57 20.82
CA ALA A 645 18.34 -10.79 21.50
C ALA A 645 19.13 -11.56 22.55
N ASP A 646 18.54 -12.25 23.47
CA ASP A 646 19.28 -12.67 24.66
C ASP A 646 19.61 -14.15 24.76
N GLY A 647 19.29 -14.96 23.75
CA GLY A 647 19.47 -16.40 23.87
C GLY A 647 20.07 -17.11 22.68
N VAL A 648 19.88 -16.60 21.47
CA VAL A 648 20.35 -17.31 20.27
C VAL A 648 21.19 -16.37 19.41
N GLN A 649 22.31 -15.91 19.92
CA GLN A 649 23.37 -15.37 19.06
C GLN A 649 24.24 -16.52 18.60
N ILE A 650 24.27 -16.73 17.29
CA ILE A 650 25.27 -17.61 16.68
C ILE A 650 26.56 -16.81 16.59
N ASN A 651 27.49 -17.15 17.45
CA ASN A 651 28.83 -16.54 17.48
C ASN A 651 29.81 -17.43 16.75
N ASP A 652 30.88 -16.85 16.23
CA ASP A 652 31.96 -17.55 15.49
C ASP A 652 32.65 -18.70 16.24
N GLY A 653 32.43 -18.83 17.52
CA GLY A 653 32.95 -19.90 18.36
C GLY A 653 31.97 -21.05 18.67
N MET A 654 30.74 -20.99 18.20
CA MET A 654 29.76 -22.03 18.49
C MET A 654 29.98 -23.25 17.61
N GLU A 655 29.96 -24.42 18.23
CA GLU A 655 30.04 -25.68 17.52
C GLU A 655 28.76 -25.90 16.68
N PHE A 656 28.92 -26.38 15.47
CA PHE A 656 27.83 -26.80 14.62
C PHE A 656 28.15 -28.13 13.93
N SER A 657 27.14 -28.84 13.54
CA SER A 657 27.27 -30.02 12.67
C SER A 657 26.92 -29.66 11.24
N TRP A 658 27.54 -30.39 10.30
CA TRP A 658 27.13 -30.31 8.89
C TRP A 658 26.15 -31.42 8.55
N GLU A 659 25.02 -31.07 7.98
CA GLU A 659 24.07 -31.99 7.37
C GLU A 659 23.83 -31.57 5.92
N GLY A 660 24.53 -32.21 4.98
CA GLY A 660 24.59 -31.78 3.60
C GLY A 660 25.18 -30.37 3.49
N ASN A 661 24.43 -29.40 2.96
CA ASN A 661 24.84 -27.99 2.85
C ASN A 661 24.30 -27.13 4.01
N LYS A 662 23.92 -27.72 5.12
CA LYS A 662 23.32 -27.02 6.25
C LYS A 662 24.28 -27.00 7.44
N LYS A 663 24.43 -25.85 8.08
CA LYS A 663 25.05 -25.71 9.41
C LYS A 663 23.98 -25.88 10.46
N VAL A 664 24.10 -26.87 11.33
CA VAL A 664 23.09 -27.19 12.35
C VAL A 664 23.62 -26.79 13.73
N TYR A 665 22.89 -25.93 14.41
CA TYR A 665 23.11 -25.52 15.80
C TYR A 665 22.01 -26.09 16.69
N ASN A 666 22.33 -26.42 17.93
CA ASN A 666 21.39 -27.00 18.88
C ASN A 666 21.19 -26.07 20.09
N PHE A 667 19.96 -25.90 20.51
CA PHE A 667 19.58 -25.09 21.67
C PHE A 667 18.59 -25.84 22.57
N ILE A 668 18.71 -25.64 23.86
CA ILE A 668 17.74 -26.14 24.84
C ILE A 668 16.67 -25.05 25.03
N LEU A 669 15.41 -25.44 24.86
CA LEU A 669 14.28 -24.58 25.19
C LEU A 669 14.11 -24.52 26.72
N GLY A 670 13.92 -23.31 27.21
CA GLY A 670 13.66 -22.98 28.59
C GLY A 670 13.27 -21.53 28.70
N ASP A 671 13.20 -21.01 29.90
CA ASP A 671 12.94 -19.57 30.12
C ASP A 671 13.98 -18.68 29.45
N GLU A 672 15.21 -19.21 29.29
CA GLU A 672 16.24 -18.64 28.44
C GLU A 672 16.80 -19.77 27.57
N PRO A 673 16.68 -19.73 26.26
CA PRO A 673 17.26 -20.74 25.38
C PRO A 673 18.77 -20.78 25.52
N GLN A 674 19.30 -21.94 25.86
CA GLN A 674 20.72 -22.14 26.03
C GLN A 674 21.30 -22.89 24.84
N TYR A 675 22.50 -22.50 24.43
CA TYR A 675 23.27 -23.22 23.43
C TYR A 675 23.69 -24.60 23.94
N LEU A 676 23.42 -25.62 23.13
CA LEU A 676 23.83 -26.98 23.36
C LEU A 676 24.96 -27.35 22.40
N PRO A 677 26.21 -27.49 22.87
CA PRO A 677 27.31 -27.86 22.01
C PRO A 677 27.07 -29.19 21.28
N THR A 678 27.50 -29.29 20.02
CA THR A 678 27.34 -30.51 19.21
C THR A 678 27.96 -31.74 19.89
N SER A 679 29.02 -31.58 20.65
CA SER A 679 29.62 -32.62 21.47
C SER A 679 28.67 -33.17 22.54
N THR A 680 27.77 -32.35 23.02
CA THR A 680 26.77 -32.72 24.04
C THR A 680 25.59 -33.50 23.45
N THR A 681 25.31 -33.34 22.16
CA THR A 681 24.20 -34.05 21.47
C THR A 681 24.41 -35.58 21.38
N ARG A 682 25.58 -36.06 21.76
CA ARG A 682 25.79 -37.51 21.91
C ARG A 682 24.96 -38.14 23.03
N PHE A 683 24.41 -37.35 23.92
CA PHE A 683 23.62 -37.76 25.06
C PHE A 683 22.15 -37.37 24.87
N LEU A 684 21.64 -37.50 23.63
CA LEU A 684 20.25 -37.16 23.29
C LEU A 684 19.19 -37.92 24.09
N ASP A 685 19.59 -38.94 24.82
CA ASP A 685 18.71 -39.69 25.74
C ASP A 685 18.14 -38.78 26.86
N ASP A 686 18.76 -37.66 27.16
CA ASP A 686 18.34 -36.70 28.20
C ASP A 686 17.46 -35.60 27.65
N TYR A 687 17.30 -35.50 26.32
CA TYR A 687 16.62 -34.41 25.66
C TYR A 687 15.53 -34.92 24.72
N THR A 688 14.45 -34.16 24.63
CA THR A 688 13.37 -34.37 23.67
C THR A 688 13.49 -33.33 22.55
N TYR A 689 13.50 -33.80 21.30
CA TYR A 689 13.52 -32.93 20.14
C TYR A 689 12.20 -32.15 20.02
N GLN A 690 12.29 -30.83 19.89
CA GLN A 690 11.14 -29.92 19.85
C GLN A 690 10.94 -29.27 18.49
N GLY A 691 11.81 -29.51 17.53
CA GLY A 691 11.72 -28.97 16.20
C GLY A 691 13.01 -28.31 15.72
N GLU A 692 13.03 -27.91 14.47
CA GLU A 692 14.17 -27.20 13.89
C GLU A 692 13.69 -26.02 13.04
N MET A 693 14.57 -25.09 12.82
CA MET A 693 14.39 -23.89 12.08
C MET A 693 15.50 -23.76 11.05
N ALA A 694 15.14 -23.44 9.83
CA ALA A 694 16.11 -23.06 8.82
C ALA A 694 16.16 -21.53 8.71
N ARG A 695 17.33 -20.96 8.85
CA ARG A 695 17.62 -19.58 8.45
C ARG A 695 18.23 -19.60 7.06
N SER A 696 17.56 -19.06 6.08
CA SER A 696 18.20 -18.65 4.86
C SER A 696 18.76 -17.24 5.07
N PHE A 697 20.07 -17.10 4.96
CA PHE A 697 20.68 -15.79 4.89
C PHE A 697 20.53 -15.23 3.47
N GLN A 698 20.53 -13.90 3.35
CA GLN A 698 20.34 -13.10 2.14
C GLN A 698 21.25 -13.46 0.93
N ASN A 699 22.19 -14.36 1.12
CA ASN A 699 23.08 -14.81 0.06
C ASN A 699 22.82 -16.30 -0.22
N PRO A 700 22.24 -16.66 -1.39
CA PRO A 700 21.99 -18.05 -1.77
C PRO A 700 23.24 -18.93 -1.80
N SER A 701 24.43 -18.32 -1.86
CA SER A 701 25.72 -19.04 -1.81
C SER A 701 26.17 -19.38 -0.39
N GLN A 702 25.53 -18.86 0.65
CA GLN A 702 25.84 -19.21 2.02
C GLN A 702 25.12 -20.51 2.42
N PRO A 703 25.76 -21.37 3.21
CA PRO A 703 25.11 -22.57 3.68
C PRO A 703 23.91 -22.21 4.56
N GLN A 704 22.81 -22.92 4.36
CA GLN A 704 21.61 -22.78 5.17
C GLN A 704 21.97 -23.04 6.64
N THR A 705 21.58 -22.15 7.53
CA THR A 705 21.73 -22.33 8.96
C THR A 705 20.47 -22.94 9.53
N VAL A 706 20.60 -24.08 10.19
CA VAL A 706 19.50 -24.76 10.87
C VAL A 706 19.73 -24.66 12.38
N ILE A 707 18.69 -24.27 13.11
CA ILE A 707 18.71 -24.23 14.57
C ILE A 707 17.73 -25.29 15.06
N ARG A 708 18.21 -26.24 15.85
CA ARG A 708 17.38 -27.29 16.48
C ARG A 708 17.13 -26.97 17.91
N PHE A 709 15.91 -27.21 18.32
CA PHE A 709 15.46 -27.03 19.70
C PHE A 709 15.24 -28.35 20.39
N TRP A 710 15.64 -28.38 21.63
CA TRP A 710 15.55 -29.54 22.52
C TRP A 710 15.01 -29.09 23.87
N SER A 711 14.22 -29.91 24.56
CA SER A 711 13.85 -29.70 25.95
C SER A 711 14.42 -30.83 26.80
N HIS A 712 14.69 -30.56 28.08
CA HIS A 712 14.95 -31.66 29.02
C HIS A 712 13.74 -32.59 29.09
N LYS A 713 14.00 -33.90 29.21
CA LYS A 713 12.95 -34.88 29.43
C LYS A 713 12.26 -34.71 30.76
#